data_ac34b2b17cf43ab8c0ee10e7fc8df979
#
_entry.id   ac34b2b17cf43ab8c0ee10e7fc8df979
#
_cell.length_a   1.000
_cell.length_b   1.000
_cell.length_c   1.000
_cell.angle_alpha   90.00
_cell.angle_beta   90.00
_cell.angle_gamma   90.00
#
_symmetry.space_group_name_H-M   'P 1'
#
loop_
_entity.id
_entity.type
_entity.pdbx_description
1 polymer ?
#
loop_
_entity_poly.entity_id
_entity_poly.type
_entity_poly.pdbx_seq_one_letter_code
_entity_poly.pdbx_strand_id
1 'polypeptide(L)'
;MSCKSCNFTPRQPIPYSMKKIAILSLISLFLMLACKDVNTTHTPMNHTPPTVDKIAKNIEKHGDAREDGYYWLNEKENPEVIDYLERENDYYQKMTAHTQDFQKDLFEEMKSRIKEDDASLPYKLNGYFYITRFEKGKDYPIYTRKKDTLEAPEEILFDVNEMAKGHSYYNLRGISVSPDNTMVSFGVDTLSRRKYTIYIKNLVTGTLLQEVIPLTTGGATWANDNKTLFYSKKDEQTLRSNQIFKHTLGKDPADDVNVFTEQDETFNTFVYKTKSKKYIVIGSSSTLSSEYQILDANTPNQPFKIFQPRERGLEYSIAHYETSFYIVTNKDGATNFKLMKTPKDKTPKENWVDEIAHRDDVLLEGIEIFKDYLVVEERSNGLNHMHIKRWDNSKEYYLPFDTETYGAGAMSNPDFDSLILRYGYSSLTTPSSIIDFNMDTQQKTVLKETEVLGGSFNKDNYESKRIWAKAEDGTKVPISMVYKKGMKMDGSNPFLMYAYGSYGATIDPYFSTTRLSLLDRGFIFAIAHIRGGQYLGRSWYEDGKLLKKKNTFTDFIDASKYVIAKGYTSAAHLYAQGGSAGGLLMGAVVNLAPKLYNGVIASVPFVDVVTTMLDDTIPLTTGEYDEWGNPNDEQYYQYMKSYSPYDNVKAQYYPNMFVTTGLHDSQVQYFEPAKWVARLRELKTDDNVLFLDVNMDAGHGGASGRFEALKEVAKDYAFLLDLEQISK
;
A
#
# COMPACT_ATOMS: atom_id res chain seq x y z
N MET A 1 71.88 -10.81 37.89
CA MET A 1 72.91 -11.88 37.92
C MET A 1 73.03 -12.41 36.51
N SER A 2 74.14 -12.08 35.87
CA SER A 2 75.19 -12.88 35.26
C SER A 2 74.66 -13.73 34.07
N CYS A 3 74.88 -13.26 32.87
CA CYS A 3 76.03 -13.44 31.99
C CYS A 3 76.37 -14.87 31.60
N LYS A 4 76.34 -15.16 30.31
CA LYS A 4 77.50 -15.65 29.56
C LYS A 4 77.24 -15.75 28.06
N SER A 5 78.14 -15.14 27.33
CA SER A 5 78.43 -15.16 25.90
C SER A 5 78.86 -16.51 25.35
N CYS A 6 78.58 -16.81 24.11
CA CYS A 6 79.39 -17.72 23.30
C CYS A 6 79.49 -17.23 21.84
N ASN A 7 80.72 -17.21 21.38
CA ASN A 7 81.21 -16.80 20.08
C ASN A 7 80.76 -17.67 18.90
N PHE A 8 80.61 -17.05 17.75
CA PHE A 8 80.50 -17.73 16.47
C PHE A 8 81.61 -17.32 15.51
N THR A 9 82.32 -18.30 15.01
CA THR A 9 83.22 -18.22 13.88
C THR A 9 82.49 -18.43 12.55
N PRO A 10 82.88 -17.74 11.46
CA PRO A 10 82.14 -17.81 10.20
C PRO A 10 82.60 -18.96 9.32
N ARG A 11 81.67 -19.71 8.73
CA ARG A 11 81.91 -20.68 7.65
C ARG A 11 81.65 -20.03 6.29
N GLN A 12 82.55 -20.30 5.34
CA GLN A 12 82.55 -19.82 3.95
C GLN A 12 81.39 -20.41 3.14
N PRO A 13 80.93 -19.71 2.06
CA PRO A 13 79.83 -20.15 1.21
C PRO A 13 80.22 -21.15 0.17
N ILE A 14 79.38 -22.13 -0.09
CA ILE A 14 79.45 -23.13 -1.17
C ILE A 14 78.70 -22.55 -2.37
N PRO A 15 79.25 -22.63 -3.64
CA PRO A 15 78.62 -22.06 -4.79
C PRO A 15 77.44 -22.92 -5.29
N TYR A 16 76.24 -22.35 -5.27
CA TYR A 16 75.06 -22.96 -5.90
C TYR A 16 75.10 -22.75 -7.44
N SER A 17 74.96 -23.80 -8.22
CA SER A 17 75.01 -23.79 -9.65
C SER A 17 73.84 -23.07 -10.28
N MET A 18 74.08 -22.23 -11.28
CA MET A 18 73.10 -21.37 -12.01
C MET A 18 71.95 -22.13 -12.70
N LYS A 19 71.95 -23.45 -12.72
CA LYS A 19 70.84 -24.26 -13.29
C LYS A 19 69.63 -24.42 -12.34
N LYS A 20 69.76 -24.18 -11.02
CA LYS A 20 68.63 -24.24 -10.07
C LYS A 20 67.86 -22.91 -9.93
N ILE A 21 68.49 -21.80 -10.32
CA ILE A 21 67.87 -20.44 -10.28
C ILE A 21 66.86 -20.28 -11.41
N ALA A 22 67.11 -20.89 -12.59
CA ALA A 22 66.20 -20.83 -13.72
C ALA A 22 64.87 -21.61 -13.51
N ILE A 23 64.89 -22.68 -12.70
CA ILE A 23 63.69 -23.48 -12.40
C ILE A 23 62.83 -22.82 -11.33
N LEU A 24 63.45 -22.12 -10.34
CA LEU A 24 62.65 -21.36 -9.35
C LEU A 24 62.02 -20.07 -9.96
N SER A 25 62.67 -19.43 -10.92
CA SER A 25 62.12 -18.29 -11.63
C SER A 25 60.97 -18.68 -12.57
N LEU A 26 60.97 -19.85 -13.19
CA LEU A 26 59.87 -20.35 -14.00
C LEU A 26 58.64 -20.76 -13.13
N ILE A 27 58.84 -21.30 -11.94
CA ILE A 27 57.77 -21.67 -11.04
C ILE A 27 57.13 -20.42 -10.42
N SER A 28 57.88 -19.35 -10.14
CA SER A 28 57.35 -18.07 -9.67
C SER A 28 56.57 -17.35 -10.79
N LEU A 29 56.98 -17.50 -12.06
CA LEU A 29 56.28 -16.91 -13.20
C LEU A 29 54.97 -17.66 -13.52
N PHE A 30 54.92 -18.99 -13.29
CA PHE A 30 53.71 -19.79 -13.43
C PHE A 30 52.72 -19.61 -12.26
N LEU A 31 53.16 -19.26 -11.06
CA LEU A 31 52.30 -18.93 -9.90
C LEU A 31 51.75 -17.51 -9.96
N MET A 32 52.40 -16.57 -10.67
CA MET A 32 51.84 -15.24 -10.93
C MET A 32 50.88 -15.19 -12.14
N LEU A 33 50.79 -16.24 -12.95
CA LEU A 33 49.80 -16.36 -14.02
C LEU A 33 48.52 -17.13 -13.59
N ALA A 34 48.46 -17.63 -12.36
CA ALA A 34 47.29 -18.35 -11.81
C ALA A 34 46.42 -17.48 -10.92
N CYS A 35 46.78 -16.23 -10.61
CA CYS A 35 45.93 -15.20 -10.06
C CYS A 35 45.55 -14.19 -11.14
N LYS A 36 44.91 -14.64 -12.20
CA LYS A 36 43.98 -13.79 -12.90
C LYS A 36 42.71 -13.87 -12.07
N ASP A 37 42.41 -12.78 -11.35
CA ASP A 37 41.06 -12.48 -11.00
C ASP A 37 40.19 -12.74 -12.24
N VAL A 38 39.35 -13.75 -12.13
CA VAL A 38 38.24 -13.92 -13.05
C VAL A 38 37.28 -12.77 -12.70
N ASN A 39 37.64 -11.56 -13.10
CA ASN A 39 36.64 -10.58 -13.42
C ASN A 39 35.87 -11.20 -14.61
N THR A 40 34.86 -11.99 -14.29
CA THR A 40 33.75 -12.21 -15.16
C THR A 40 33.08 -10.86 -15.31
N THR A 41 33.63 -10.05 -16.23
CA THR A 41 32.83 -9.04 -16.89
C THR A 41 31.72 -9.84 -17.57
N HIS A 42 30.56 -9.96 -16.90
CA HIS A 42 29.34 -10.35 -17.58
C HIS A 42 29.13 -9.31 -18.68
N THR A 43 29.53 -9.69 -19.88
CA THR A 43 29.05 -8.98 -21.09
C THR A 43 27.54 -9.17 -21.05
N PRO A 44 26.73 -8.13 -20.91
CA PRO A 44 25.28 -8.30 -20.94
C PRO A 44 24.95 -9.05 -22.23
N MET A 45 24.29 -10.19 -22.13
CA MET A 45 23.77 -10.87 -23.32
C MET A 45 22.75 -9.91 -23.90
N ASN A 46 23.12 -9.31 -25.06
CA ASN A 46 22.32 -8.27 -25.71
C ASN A 46 21.10 -8.96 -26.36
N HIS A 47 20.06 -9.23 -25.56
CA HIS A 47 18.78 -9.69 -26.08
C HIS A 47 18.03 -8.49 -26.63
N THR A 48 17.45 -8.62 -27.81
CA THR A 48 16.62 -7.57 -28.41
C THR A 48 15.32 -7.44 -27.63
N PRO A 49 14.98 -6.25 -27.17
CA PRO A 49 13.69 -6.03 -26.50
C PRO A 49 12.51 -6.42 -27.39
N PRO A 50 11.42 -6.93 -26.85
CA PRO A 50 10.21 -7.19 -27.61
C PRO A 50 9.69 -5.91 -28.27
N THR A 51 9.22 -6.06 -29.50
CA THR A 51 8.52 -5.00 -30.23
C THR A 51 7.07 -5.43 -30.46
N VAL A 52 6.19 -4.47 -30.55
CA VAL A 52 4.78 -4.65 -30.85
C VAL A 52 4.38 -3.73 -31.99
N ASP A 53 3.48 -4.21 -32.84
CA ASP A 53 3.07 -3.47 -34.03
C ASP A 53 2.27 -2.21 -33.66
N LYS A 54 2.47 -1.16 -34.44
CA LYS A 54 1.68 0.06 -34.34
C LYS A 54 0.43 -0.05 -35.20
N ILE A 55 -0.71 0.04 -34.57
CA ILE A 55 -2.02 0.15 -35.24
C ILE A 55 -2.61 1.49 -34.85
N ALA A 56 -2.45 2.49 -35.72
CA ALA A 56 -2.86 3.86 -35.43
C ALA A 56 -4.35 3.95 -35.13
N LYS A 57 -4.68 4.49 -33.96
CA LYS A 57 -6.04 4.90 -33.60
C LYS A 57 -6.06 6.38 -33.27
N ASN A 58 -6.86 7.13 -34.03
CA ASN A 58 -7.11 8.53 -33.75
C ASN A 58 -8.21 8.67 -32.71
N ILE A 59 -7.90 9.35 -31.63
CA ILE A 59 -8.85 9.69 -30.56
C ILE A 59 -9.02 11.20 -30.59
N GLU A 60 -10.22 11.65 -31.02
CA GLU A 60 -10.52 13.07 -31.14
C GLU A 60 -11.36 13.55 -29.97
N LYS A 61 -10.94 14.61 -29.29
CA LYS A 61 -11.68 15.26 -28.21
C LYS A 61 -11.34 16.75 -28.19
N HIS A 62 -12.38 17.61 -28.09
CA HIS A 62 -12.24 19.08 -28.04
C HIS A 62 -11.45 19.66 -29.22
N GLY A 63 -11.55 19.06 -30.42
CA GLY A 63 -10.79 19.47 -31.60
C GLY A 63 -9.31 19.09 -31.58
N ASP A 64 -8.86 18.37 -30.58
CA ASP A 64 -7.51 17.79 -30.45
C ASP A 64 -7.54 16.33 -30.89
N ALA A 65 -6.71 15.97 -31.86
CA ALA A 65 -6.56 14.60 -32.35
C ALA A 65 -5.29 13.98 -31.76
N ARG A 66 -5.48 12.93 -30.91
CA ARG A 66 -4.39 12.10 -30.36
C ARG A 66 -4.25 10.83 -31.19
N GLU A 67 -3.08 10.60 -31.72
CA GLU A 67 -2.74 9.30 -32.35
C GLU A 67 -2.17 8.36 -31.30
N ASP A 68 -2.84 7.22 -31.10
CA ASP A 68 -2.40 6.15 -30.22
C ASP A 68 -2.09 4.88 -31.03
N GLY A 69 -0.82 4.62 -31.28
CA GLY A 69 -0.37 3.46 -32.06
C GLY A 69 -0.46 2.13 -31.29
N TYR A 70 -0.67 2.18 -29.99
CA TYR A 70 -0.68 0.99 -29.13
C TYR A 70 -2.02 0.77 -28.44
N TYR A 71 -3.08 1.51 -28.83
CA TYR A 71 -4.40 1.40 -28.23
C TYR A 71 -4.95 -0.03 -28.24
N TRP A 72 -4.67 -0.80 -29.29
CA TRP A 72 -5.16 -2.16 -29.46
C TRP A 72 -4.67 -3.15 -28.38
N LEU A 73 -3.60 -2.80 -27.62
CA LEU A 73 -3.15 -3.58 -26.47
C LEU A 73 -4.19 -3.67 -25.35
N ASN A 74 -5.31 -2.92 -25.42
CA ASN A 74 -6.45 -3.07 -24.49
C ASN A 74 -7.32 -4.30 -24.77
N GLU A 75 -7.12 -4.97 -25.90
CA GLU A 75 -7.86 -6.16 -26.31
C GLU A 75 -7.37 -7.41 -25.58
N LYS A 76 -7.74 -7.56 -24.29
CA LYS A 76 -7.22 -8.61 -23.40
C LYS A 76 -7.34 -10.03 -23.96
N GLU A 77 -8.42 -10.31 -24.71
CA GLU A 77 -8.67 -11.64 -25.27
C GLU A 77 -7.94 -11.87 -26.64
N ASN A 78 -7.24 -10.87 -27.13
CA ASN A 78 -6.46 -10.99 -28.37
C ASN A 78 -5.19 -11.80 -28.09
N PRO A 79 -4.95 -12.94 -28.77
CA PRO A 79 -3.76 -13.77 -28.56
C PRO A 79 -2.45 -13.04 -28.80
N GLU A 80 -2.42 -12.04 -29.70
CA GLU A 80 -1.22 -11.24 -29.97
C GLU A 80 -0.84 -10.33 -28.79
N VAL A 81 -1.85 -9.88 -28.04
CA VAL A 81 -1.62 -9.13 -26.79
C VAL A 81 -0.98 -10.03 -25.74
N ILE A 82 -1.55 -11.23 -25.54
CA ILE A 82 -1.00 -12.21 -24.58
C ILE A 82 0.42 -12.59 -24.96
N ASP A 83 0.68 -12.92 -26.24
CA ASP A 83 2.03 -13.23 -26.74
C ASP A 83 3.01 -12.07 -26.49
N TYR A 84 2.59 -10.82 -26.69
CA TYR A 84 3.44 -9.67 -26.41
C TYR A 84 3.81 -9.59 -24.90
N LEU A 85 2.85 -9.75 -24.01
CA LEU A 85 3.09 -9.72 -22.56
C LEU A 85 4.00 -10.88 -22.10
N GLU A 86 3.81 -12.08 -22.65
CA GLU A 86 4.67 -13.23 -22.38
C GLU A 86 6.11 -13.00 -22.91
N ARG A 87 6.28 -12.40 -24.08
CA ARG A 87 7.61 -12.01 -24.61
C ARG A 87 8.29 -10.96 -23.75
N GLU A 88 7.54 -10.04 -23.13
CA GLU A 88 8.10 -9.09 -22.16
C GLU A 88 8.64 -9.81 -20.91
N ASN A 89 7.87 -10.76 -20.36
CA ASN A 89 8.31 -11.59 -19.26
C ASN A 89 9.56 -12.40 -19.61
N ASP A 90 9.58 -13.02 -20.79
CA ASP A 90 10.73 -13.75 -21.31
C ASP A 90 11.98 -12.87 -21.45
N TYR A 91 11.79 -11.64 -21.95
CA TYR A 91 12.87 -10.67 -22.08
C TYR A 91 13.43 -10.29 -20.71
N TYR A 92 12.56 -9.94 -19.76
CA TYR A 92 12.96 -9.66 -18.38
C TYR A 92 13.75 -10.82 -17.77
N GLN A 93 13.24 -12.05 -17.86
CA GLN A 93 13.91 -13.23 -17.30
C GLN A 93 15.31 -13.47 -17.94
N LYS A 94 15.43 -13.29 -19.25
CA LYS A 94 16.72 -13.45 -19.97
C LYS A 94 17.72 -12.38 -19.57
N MET A 95 17.30 -11.13 -19.52
CA MET A 95 18.17 -9.99 -19.16
C MET A 95 18.62 -10.05 -17.70
N THR A 96 17.79 -10.56 -16.80
CA THR A 96 18.06 -10.67 -15.36
C THR A 96 18.53 -12.07 -14.95
N ALA A 97 18.86 -12.95 -15.89
CA ALA A 97 19.30 -14.32 -15.60
C ALA A 97 20.49 -14.38 -14.61
N HIS A 98 21.40 -13.40 -14.67
CA HIS A 98 22.55 -13.29 -13.77
C HIS A 98 22.18 -12.90 -12.33
N THR A 99 20.97 -12.37 -12.08
CA THR A 99 20.47 -12.02 -10.75
C THR A 99 19.52 -13.05 -10.14
N GLN A 100 19.15 -14.11 -10.86
CA GLN A 100 18.13 -15.06 -10.40
C GLN A 100 18.50 -15.75 -9.08
N ASP A 101 19.76 -16.20 -8.92
CA ASP A 101 20.22 -16.77 -7.66
C ASP A 101 20.19 -15.72 -6.55
N PHE A 102 20.57 -14.50 -6.85
CA PHE A 102 20.52 -13.40 -5.89
C PHE A 102 19.09 -13.02 -5.50
N GLN A 103 18.14 -13.01 -6.46
CA GLN A 103 16.71 -12.83 -6.14
C GLN A 103 16.20 -13.91 -5.16
N LYS A 104 16.62 -15.16 -5.37
CA LYS A 104 16.31 -16.27 -4.47
C LYS A 104 16.94 -16.07 -3.09
N ASP A 105 18.20 -15.65 -3.02
CA ASP A 105 18.88 -15.37 -1.77
C ASP A 105 18.20 -14.22 -1.01
N LEU A 106 17.81 -13.14 -1.70
CA LEU A 106 17.05 -12.04 -1.12
C LEU A 106 15.68 -12.50 -0.59
N PHE A 107 14.98 -13.34 -1.35
CA PHE A 107 13.72 -13.91 -0.91
C PHE A 107 13.89 -14.73 0.38
N GLU A 108 14.86 -15.65 0.43
CA GLU A 108 15.13 -16.46 1.64
C GLU A 108 15.59 -15.58 2.82
N GLU A 109 16.40 -14.56 2.56
CA GLU A 109 16.83 -13.58 3.56
C GLU A 109 15.62 -12.84 4.17
N MET A 110 14.72 -12.30 3.33
CA MET A 110 13.52 -11.59 3.80
C MET A 110 12.56 -12.54 4.52
N LYS A 111 12.36 -13.75 4.00
CA LYS A 111 11.52 -14.78 4.61
C LYS A 111 12.07 -15.21 5.97
N SER A 112 13.39 -15.34 6.10
CA SER A 112 14.04 -15.75 7.35
C SER A 112 13.79 -14.77 8.51
N ARG A 113 13.46 -13.50 8.21
CA ARG A 113 13.14 -12.48 9.22
C ARG A 113 11.71 -12.58 9.74
N ILE A 114 10.86 -13.35 9.11
CA ILE A 114 9.45 -13.50 9.48
C ILE A 114 9.31 -14.67 10.46
N LYS A 115 8.61 -14.42 11.56
CA LYS A 115 8.13 -15.48 12.44
C LYS A 115 6.99 -16.22 11.73
N GLU A 116 7.33 -17.38 11.14
CA GLU A 116 6.37 -18.10 10.32
C GLU A 116 5.20 -18.69 11.12
N ASP A 117 5.48 -19.18 12.33
CA ASP A 117 4.49 -19.68 13.29
C ASP A 117 4.09 -18.53 14.24
N ASP A 118 3.13 -17.74 13.85
CA ASP A 118 2.71 -16.54 14.58
C ASP A 118 1.19 -16.41 14.66
N ALA A 119 0.71 -15.73 15.69
CA ALA A 119 -0.70 -15.47 15.90
C ALA A 119 -0.95 -14.00 16.26
N SER A 120 -2.12 -13.50 15.85
CA SER A 120 -2.61 -12.21 16.30
C SER A 120 -2.90 -12.22 17.81
N LEU A 121 -2.93 -11.05 18.42
CA LEU A 121 -3.56 -10.94 19.72
C LEU A 121 -5.06 -11.24 19.60
N PRO A 122 -5.65 -11.96 20.55
CA PRO A 122 -7.08 -12.24 20.54
C PRO A 122 -7.89 -10.96 20.79
N TYR A 123 -9.00 -10.81 20.08
CA TYR A 123 -10.01 -9.82 20.40
C TYR A 123 -11.33 -10.48 20.79
N LYS A 124 -12.02 -9.93 21.79
CA LYS A 124 -13.27 -10.50 22.31
C LYS A 124 -14.47 -9.87 21.60
N LEU A 125 -15.35 -10.71 21.08
CA LEU A 125 -16.63 -10.29 20.49
C LEU A 125 -17.70 -11.34 20.77
N ASN A 126 -18.85 -10.92 21.29
CA ASN A 126 -20.03 -11.78 21.53
C ASN A 126 -19.71 -13.10 22.28
N GLY A 127 -18.85 -13.06 23.31
CA GLY A 127 -18.48 -14.24 24.10
C GLY A 127 -17.38 -15.12 23.51
N TYR A 128 -16.80 -14.77 22.36
CA TYR A 128 -15.70 -15.49 21.73
C TYR A 128 -14.45 -14.63 21.62
N PHE A 129 -13.28 -15.27 21.73
CA PHE A 129 -11.99 -14.70 21.37
C PHE A 129 -11.61 -15.13 19.95
N TYR A 130 -11.46 -14.19 19.06
CA TYR A 130 -11.07 -14.42 17.67
C TYR A 130 -9.57 -14.27 17.52
N ILE A 131 -8.94 -15.20 16.79
CA ILE A 131 -7.49 -15.29 16.60
C ILE A 131 -7.24 -15.60 15.13
N THR A 132 -6.31 -14.86 14.52
CA THR A 132 -5.74 -15.17 13.21
C THR A 132 -4.34 -15.72 13.43
N ARG A 133 -4.05 -16.91 12.96
CA ARG A 133 -2.73 -17.53 13.11
C ARG A 133 -2.19 -18.07 11.80
N PHE A 134 -0.88 -18.20 11.77
CA PHE A 134 -0.16 -18.83 10.67
C PHE A 134 0.57 -20.07 11.17
N GLU A 135 0.83 -20.99 10.25
CA GLU A 135 1.65 -22.16 10.48
C GLU A 135 2.94 -22.07 9.65
N LYS A 136 3.99 -22.71 10.14
CA LYS A 136 5.28 -22.74 9.45
C LYS A 136 5.14 -23.36 8.05
N GLY A 137 5.71 -22.70 7.04
CA GLY A 137 5.67 -23.14 5.65
C GLY A 137 4.33 -22.92 4.96
N LYS A 138 3.36 -22.24 5.59
CA LYS A 138 2.06 -21.94 5.03
C LYS A 138 1.96 -20.47 4.62
N ASP A 139 1.34 -20.22 3.45
CA ASP A 139 1.20 -18.88 2.88
C ASP A 139 0.01 -18.11 3.41
N TYR A 140 -1.04 -18.81 3.80
CA TYR A 140 -2.32 -18.22 4.16
C TYR A 140 -2.64 -18.35 5.65
N PRO A 141 -3.49 -17.45 6.20
CA PRO A 141 -3.91 -17.51 7.58
C PRO A 141 -4.89 -18.65 7.85
N ILE A 142 -4.95 -19.04 9.12
CA ILE A 142 -6.02 -19.85 9.71
C ILE A 142 -6.80 -18.94 10.67
N TYR A 143 -8.09 -18.80 10.43
CA TYR A 143 -9.00 -18.01 11.27
C TYR A 143 -9.66 -18.94 12.28
N THR A 144 -9.53 -18.59 13.56
CA THR A 144 -10.03 -19.40 14.66
C THR A 144 -10.79 -18.58 15.69
N ARG A 145 -11.52 -19.26 16.58
CA ARG A 145 -12.13 -18.64 17.75
C ARG A 145 -12.12 -19.58 18.95
N LYS A 146 -12.21 -19.02 20.16
CA LYS A 146 -12.34 -19.75 21.42
C LYS A 146 -13.49 -19.19 22.24
N LYS A 147 -14.31 -20.05 22.82
CA LYS A 147 -15.49 -19.62 23.56
C LYS A 147 -15.12 -19.22 24.98
N ASP A 148 -15.65 -18.09 25.44
CA ASP A 148 -15.60 -17.53 26.80
C ASP A 148 -14.20 -17.29 27.38
N THR A 149 -13.24 -18.24 27.22
CA THR A 149 -11.88 -18.15 27.76
C THR A 149 -10.81 -18.53 26.71
N LEU A 150 -9.58 -18.08 26.91
CA LEU A 150 -8.45 -18.42 26.02
C LEU A 150 -7.98 -19.87 26.18
N GLU A 151 -8.35 -20.53 27.25
CA GLU A 151 -8.06 -21.96 27.53
C GLU A 151 -9.08 -22.87 26.86
N ALA A 152 -10.21 -22.35 26.38
CA ALA A 152 -11.22 -23.14 25.69
C ALA A 152 -10.64 -23.79 24.40
N PRO A 153 -11.19 -24.93 23.97
CA PRO A 153 -10.80 -25.55 22.71
C PRO A 153 -10.92 -24.56 21.53
N GLU A 154 -9.94 -24.62 20.62
CA GLU A 154 -9.93 -23.84 19.41
C GLU A 154 -10.96 -24.37 18.41
N GLU A 155 -11.81 -23.49 17.88
CA GLU A 155 -12.70 -23.75 16.76
C GLU A 155 -12.09 -23.11 15.50
N ILE A 156 -11.79 -23.90 14.47
CA ILE A 156 -11.31 -23.40 13.18
C ILE A 156 -12.51 -22.90 12.37
N LEU A 157 -12.54 -21.61 12.09
CA LEU A 157 -13.52 -21.02 11.18
C LEU A 157 -13.14 -21.30 9.72
N PHE A 158 -11.89 -20.97 9.35
CA PHE A 158 -11.35 -21.12 8.01
C PHE A 158 -9.86 -21.45 8.04
N ASP A 159 -9.46 -22.53 7.39
CA ASP A 159 -8.08 -22.77 6.98
C ASP A 159 -7.96 -22.34 5.51
N VAL A 160 -7.43 -21.14 5.30
CA VAL A 160 -7.32 -20.59 3.94
C VAL A 160 -6.31 -21.34 3.10
N ASN A 161 -5.34 -22.06 3.72
CA ASN A 161 -4.39 -22.91 2.99
C ASN A 161 -5.09 -24.10 2.33
N GLU A 162 -6.10 -24.69 2.98
CA GLU A 162 -6.90 -25.75 2.39
C GLU A 162 -7.86 -25.21 1.33
N MET A 163 -8.45 -24.03 1.57
CA MET A 163 -9.40 -23.40 0.66
C MET A 163 -8.73 -22.91 -0.63
N ALA A 164 -7.48 -22.47 -0.59
CA ALA A 164 -6.74 -21.97 -1.74
C ALA A 164 -6.21 -23.06 -2.68
N LYS A 165 -6.30 -24.33 -2.30
CA LYS A 165 -5.78 -25.43 -3.14
C LYS A 165 -6.44 -25.45 -4.51
N GLY A 166 -5.62 -25.49 -5.56
CA GLY A 166 -6.08 -25.51 -6.97
C GLY A 166 -6.38 -24.14 -7.56
N HIS A 167 -6.09 -23.07 -6.83
CA HIS A 167 -6.19 -21.68 -7.31
C HIS A 167 -4.81 -21.03 -7.39
N SER A 168 -4.52 -20.32 -8.47
CA SER A 168 -3.31 -19.49 -8.61
C SER A 168 -3.39 -18.21 -7.79
N TYR A 169 -4.61 -17.72 -7.55
CA TYR A 169 -4.92 -16.59 -6.68
C TYR A 169 -6.08 -16.94 -5.75
N TYR A 170 -5.98 -16.58 -4.48
CA TYR A 170 -7.05 -16.78 -3.52
C TYR A 170 -7.08 -15.66 -2.48
N ASN A 171 -8.20 -15.00 -2.33
CA ASN A 171 -8.40 -13.98 -1.32
C ASN A 171 -9.71 -14.20 -0.58
N LEU A 172 -9.64 -14.40 0.73
CA LEU A 172 -10.77 -14.51 1.64
C LEU A 172 -10.89 -13.24 2.47
N ARG A 173 -12.07 -12.63 2.46
CA ARG A 173 -12.33 -11.40 3.22
C ARG A 173 -13.77 -11.34 3.76
N GLY A 174 -14.09 -10.27 4.50
CA GLY A 174 -15.46 -9.97 4.93
C GLY A 174 -16.04 -11.00 5.89
N ILE A 175 -15.19 -11.68 6.70
CA ILE A 175 -15.64 -12.62 7.73
C ILE A 175 -16.57 -11.88 8.70
N SER A 176 -17.83 -12.30 8.77
CA SER A 176 -18.82 -11.69 9.63
C SER A 176 -19.68 -12.77 10.30
N VAL A 177 -19.58 -12.87 11.62
CA VAL A 177 -20.30 -13.86 12.43
C VAL A 177 -21.65 -13.29 12.86
N SER A 178 -22.71 -14.12 12.80
CA SER A 178 -24.05 -13.74 13.27
C SER A 178 -24.06 -13.39 14.76
N PRO A 179 -24.97 -12.51 15.21
CA PRO A 179 -25.02 -12.12 16.64
C PRO A 179 -25.12 -13.27 17.63
N ASP A 180 -25.76 -14.38 17.24
CA ASP A 180 -25.91 -15.61 18.06
C ASP A 180 -24.73 -16.58 17.91
N ASN A 181 -23.71 -16.23 17.12
CA ASN A 181 -22.50 -17.03 16.86
C ASN A 181 -22.72 -18.37 16.13
N THR A 182 -23.88 -18.59 15.49
CA THR A 182 -24.21 -19.87 14.83
C THR A 182 -23.87 -19.91 13.34
N MET A 183 -23.77 -18.73 12.70
CA MET A 183 -23.48 -18.58 11.27
C MET A 183 -22.30 -17.65 11.04
N VAL A 184 -21.61 -17.81 9.91
CA VAL A 184 -20.60 -16.87 9.44
C VAL A 184 -20.74 -16.68 7.92
N SER A 185 -20.73 -15.42 7.48
CA SER A 185 -20.61 -15.06 6.07
C SER A 185 -19.17 -14.66 5.76
N PHE A 186 -18.72 -14.93 4.54
CA PHE A 186 -17.39 -14.58 4.06
C PHE A 186 -17.38 -14.48 2.54
N GLY A 187 -16.47 -13.69 1.98
CA GLY A 187 -16.32 -13.49 0.54
C GLY A 187 -15.02 -14.07 0.01
N VAL A 188 -15.08 -14.62 -1.20
CA VAL A 188 -13.91 -15.20 -1.90
C VAL A 188 -13.76 -14.58 -3.28
N ASP A 189 -12.54 -14.16 -3.62
CA ASP A 189 -12.10 -13.81 -4.98
C ASP A 189 -10.95 -14.73 -5.37
N THR A 190 -11.09 -15.40 -6.52
CA THR A 190 -10.09 -16.33 -7.07
C THR A 190 -9.43 -15.81 -8.36
N LEU A 191 -9.70 -14.54 -8.74
CA LEU A 191 -9.23 -13.94 -9.99
C LEU A 191 -8.43 -12.66 -9.80
N SER A 192 -8.26 -12.18 -8.55
CA SER A 192 -7.63 -10.89 -8.27
C SER A 192 -8.32 -9.66 -8.94
N ARG A 193 -9.64 -9.78 -9.20
CA ARG A 193 -10.43 -8.69 -9.82
C ARG A 193 -11.37 -7.99 -8.85
N ARG A 194 -11.27 -8.28 -7.56
CA ARG A 194 -12.19 -7.74 -6.53
C ARG A 194 -13.67 -8.08 -6.81
N LYS A 195 -13.91 -9.17 -7.53
CA LYS A 195 -15.24 -9.77 -7.73
C LYS A 195 -15.41 -10.89 -6.72
N TYR A 196 -16.00 -10.57 -5.57
CA TYR A 196 -16.18 -11.56 -4.52
C TYR A 196 -17.51 -12.26 -4.63
N THR A 197 -17.49 -13.56 -4.33
CA THR A 197 -18.68 -14.36 -4.08
C THR A 197 -18.83 -14.54 -2.57
N ILE A 198 -19.99 -14.19 -2.01
CA ILE A 198 -20.29 -14.41 -0.59
C ILE A 198 -20.84 -15.82 -0.42
N TYR A 199 -20.31 -16.51 0.58
CA TYR A 199 -20.76 -17.80 1.09
C TYR A 199 -21.17 -17.67 2.56
N ILE A 200 -22.03 -18.60 3.01
CA ILE A 200 -22.49 -18.67 4.40
C ILE A 200 -22.19 -20.06 4.93
N LYS A 201 -21.57 -20.15 6.12
CA LYS A 201 -21.25 -21.41 6.79
C LYS A 201 -21.99 -21.48 8.10
N ASN A 202 -22.62 -22.62 8.35
CA ASN A 202 -23.18 -22.97 9.66
C ASN A 202 -22.04 -23.42 10.57
N LEU A 203 -21.80 -22.69 11.66
CA LEU A 203 -20.72 -22.95 12.61
C LEU A 203 -21.01 -24.13 13.56
N VAL A 204 -22.28 -24.52 13.72
CA VAL A 204 -22.66 -25.67 14.56
C VAL A 204 -22.42 -27.00 13.82
N THR A 205 -22.77 -27.04 12.53
CA THR A 205 -22.62 -28.27 11.71
C THR A 205 -21.31 -28.29 10.92
N GLY A 206 -20.66 -27.12 10.74
CA GLY A 206 -19.46 -26.97 9.92
C GLY A 206 -19.73 -26.94 8.41
N THR A 207 -21.00 -26.98 7.97
CA THR A 207 -21.37 -27.07 6.56
C THR A 207 -21.62 -25.70 5.92
N LEU A 208 -21.28 -25.57 4.62
CA LEU A 208 -21.71 -24.46 3.79
C LEU A 208 -23.20 -24.56 3.49
N LEU A 209 -23.88 -23.42 3.48
CA LEU A 209 -25.25 -23.32 3.01
C LEU A 209 -25.28 -23.33 1.46
N GLN A 210 -26.47 -23.50 0.88
CA GLN A 210 -26.65 -23.52 -0.58
C GLN A 210 -26.61 -22.12 -1.19
N GLU A 211 -26.77 -21.09 -0.37
CA GLU A 211 -26.77 -19.68 -0.78
C GLU A 211 -25.39 -19.26 -1.25
N VAL A 212 -25.28 -18.85 -2.51
CA VAL A 212 -24.08 -18.34 -3.16
C VAL A 212 -24.39 -16.99 -3.80
N ILE A 213 -23.78 -15.93 -3.32
CA ILE A 213 -24.09 -14.55 -3.74
C ILE A 213 -22.90 -13.97 -4.49
N PRO A 214 -22.90 -13.96 -5.84
CA PRO A 214 -21.79 -13.49 -6.65
C PRO A 214 -21.79 -11.97 -6.82
N LEU A 215 -20.69 -11.46 -7.36
CA LEU A 215 -20.50 -10.07 -7.81
C LEU A 215 -20.71 -9.05 -6.69
N THR A 216 -20.11 -9.33 -5.53
CA THR A 216 -20.21 -8.51 -4.33
C THR A 216 -18.88 -7.86 -3.96
N THR A 217 -18.88 -7.04 -2.90
CA THR A 217 -17.66 -6.52 -2.26
C THR A 217 -17.00 -7.52 -1.29
N GLY A 218 -17.61 -8.68 -1.07
CA GLY A 218 -17.11 -9.78 -0.24
C GLY A 218 -17.58 -9.75 1.23
N GLY A 219 -18.14 -8.65 1.72
CA GLY A 219 -18.64 -8.54 3.08
C GLY A 219 -20.17 -8.53 3.15
N ALA A 220 -20.72 -9.04 4.25
CA ALA A 220 -22.14 -8.89 4.60
C ALA A 220 -22.32 -8.45 6.05
N THR A 221 -23.38 -7.71 6.30
CA THR A 221 -23.75 -7.14 7.60
C THR A 221 -25.00 -7.82 8.15
N TRP A 222 -24.88 -8.54 9.25
CA TRP A 222 -26.00 -9.22 9.91
C TRP A 222 -26.91 -8.23 10.64
N ALA A 223 -28.22 -8.36 10.47
CA ALA A 223 -29.19 -7.80 11.40
C ALA A 223 -29.15 -8.53 12.76
N ASN A 224 -29.85 -8.01 13.77
CA ASN A 224 -29.88 -8.63 15.10
C ASN A 224 -30.84 -9.83 15.19
N ASP A 225 -31.61 -10.12 14.14
CA ASP A 225 -32.52 -11.26 14.05
C ASP A 225 -31.83 -12.60 13.71
N ASN A 226 -30.51 -12.58 13.44
CA ASN A 226 -29.68 -13.72 13.05
C ASN A 226 -30.09 -14.40 11.72
N LYS A 227 -30.92 -13.74 10.91
CA LYS A 227 -31.47 -14.28 9.67
C LYS A 227 -31.29 -13.36 8.47
N THR A 228 -31.25 -12.06 8.73
CA THR A 228 -31.16 -11.05 7.68
C THR A 228 -29.74 -10.55 7.53
N LEU A 229 -29.26 -10.51 6.29
CA LEU A 229 -27.96 -9.94 5.93
C LEU A 229 -28.17 -8.82 4.90
N PHE A 230 -27.30 -7.81 4.98
CA PHE A 230 -27.21 -6.76 3.97
C PHE A 230 -25.81 -6.81 3.35
N TYR A 231 -25.75 -6.64 2.02
CA TYR A 231 -24.47 -6.68 1.28
C TYR A 231 -24.47 -5.71 0.10
N SER A 232 -23.27 -5.30 -0.32
CA SER A 232 -23.09 -4.46 -1.49
C SER A 232 -22.85 -5.33 -2.73
N LYS A 233 -23.66 -5.11 -3.77
CA LYS A 233 -23.47 -5.70 -5.09
C LYS A 233 -22.77 -4.72 -6.01
N LYS A 234 -21.99 -5.25 -6.93
CA LYS A 234 -21.22 -4.48 -7.91
C LYS A 234 -21.89 -4.47 -9.28
N ASP A 235 -21.64 -3.41 -10.02
CA ASP A 235 -21.81 -3.40 -11.46
C ASP A 235 -20.81 -4.37 -12.11
N GLU A 236 -21.21 -5.12 -13.12
CA GLU A 236 -20.37 -6.15 -13.71
C GLU A 236 -19.21 -5.58 -14.53
N GLN A 237 -19.42 -4.45 -15.21
CA GLN A 237 -18.45 -3.83 -16.09
C GLN A 237 -17.53 -2.87 -15.31
N THR A 238 -18.13 -1.88 -14.65
CA THR A 238 -17.38 -0.83 -13.94
C THR A 238 -16.86 -1.27 -12.57
N LEU A 239 -17.31 -2.41 -12.06
CA LEU A 239 -17.04 -2.93 -10.71
C LEU A 239 -17.41 -1.96 -9.59
N ARG A 240 -18.17 -0.91 -9.90
CA ARG A 240 -18.67 0.04 -8.92
C ARG A 240 -19.65 -0.67 -7.96
N SER A 241 -19.46 -0.49 -6.66
CA SER A 241 -20.44 -0.93 -5.67
C SER A 241 -21.56 0.10 -5.61
N ASN A 242 -22.69 -0.18 -6.28
CA ASN A 242 -23.77 0.78 -6.49
C ASN A 242 -25.12 0.32 -5.97
N GLN A 243 -25.22 -0.90 -5.43
CA GLN A 243 -26.48 -1.46 -4.94
C GLN A 243 -26.30 -2.10 -3.57
N ILE A 244 -27.32 -1.94 -2.71
CA ILE A 244 -27.42 -2.68 -1.45
C ILE A 244 -28.60 -3.63 -1.52
N PHE A 245 -28.32 -4.89 -1.24
CA PHE A 245 -29.33 -5.96 -1.20
C PHE A 245 -29.53 -6.46 0.22
N LYS A 246 -30.73 -6.97 0.45
CA LYS A 246 -31.12 -7.68 1.67
C LYS A 246 -31.37 -9.15 1.33
N HIS A 247 -30.59 -10.04 1.95
CA HIS A 247 -30.76 -11.49 1.89
C HIS A 247 -31.42 -12.01 3.19
N THR A 248 -32.23 -13.04 3.08
CA THR A 248 -32.80 -13.75 4.22
C THR A 248 -32.42 -15.22 4.15
N LEU A 249 -31.73 -15.72 5.19
CA LEU A 249 -31.30 -17.12 5.24
C LEU A 249 -32.42 -18.10 4.88
N GLY A 250 -32.07 -19.10 4.09
CA GLY A 250 -32.99 -20.13 3.59
C GLY A 250 -33.80 -19.70 2.37
N LYS A 251 -33.51 -18.53 1.80
CA LYS A 251 -34.10 -18.07 0.54
C LYS A 251 -33.08 -18.17 -0.59
N ASP A 252 -33.59 -18.29 -1.83
CA ASP A 252 -32.73 -18.21 -3.00
C ASP A 252 -32.16 -16.77 -3.11
N PRO A 253 -30.85 -16.57 -3.28
CA PRO A 253 -30.27 -15.26 -3.53
C PRO A 253 -30.84 -14.52 -4.76
N ALA A 254 -31.45 -15.22 -5.71
CA ALA A 254 -32.17 -14.62 -6.83
C ALA A 254 -33.39 -13.81 -6.39
N ASP A 255 -33.96 -14.14 -5.21
CA ASP A 255 -35.12 -13.45 -4.62
C ASP A 255 -34.71 -12.31 -3.69
N ASP A 256 -33.42 -11.98 -3.59
CA ASP A 256 -32.92 -10.93 -2.70
C ASP A 256 -33.49 -9.56 -3.07
N VAL A 257 -33.83 -8.80 -2.03
CA VAL A 257 -34.49 -7.51 -2.20
C VAL A 257 -33.43 -6.41 -2.34
N ASN A 258 -33.45 -5.72 -3.48
CA ASN A 258 -32.71 -4.45 -3.61
C ASN A 258 -33.35 -3.40 -2.69
N VAL A 259 -32.59 -2.91 -1.68
CA VAL A 259 -33.08 -1.92 -0.72
C VAL A 259 -32.54 -0.52 -1.02
N PHE A 260 -31.50 -0.42 -1.84
CA PHE A 260 -30.93 0.88 -2.27
C PHE A 260 -30.15 0.71 -3.57
N THR A 261 -30.30 1.65 -4.49
CA THR A 261 -29.48 1.79 -5.69
C THR A 261 -28.96 3.21 -5.81
N GLU A 262 -27.64 3.36 -5.87
CA GLU A 262 -26.96 4.64 -6.11
C GLU A 262 -26.97 4.96 -7.61
N GLN A 263 -27.63 6.07 -7.96
CA GLN A 263 -27.78 6.49 -9.34
C GLN A 263 -26.61 7.35 -9.83
N ASP A 264 -25.96 8.08 -8.92
CA ASP A 264 -24.81 8.91 -9.25
C ASP A 264 -23.56 8.04 -9.42
N GLU A 265 -23.03 8.01 -10.64
CA GLU A 265 -21.90 7.16 -11.00
C GLU A 265 -20.59 7.55 -10.32
N THR A 266 -20.52 8.76 -9.75
CA THR A 266 -19.35 9.21 -8.97
C THR A 266 -19.32 8.65 -7.54
N PHE A 267 -20.41 8.00 -7.09
CA PHE A 267 -20.53 7.46 -5.74
C PHE A 267 -20.41 5.93 -5.71
N ASN A 268 -19.82 5.44 -4.63
CA ASN A 268 -19.84 4.04 -4.24
C ASN A 268 -20.67 3.85 -2.97
N THR A 269 -21.33 2.69 -2.83
CA THR A 269 -22.12 2.37 -1.63
C THR A 269 -21.51 1.23 -0.83
N PHE A 270 -21.73 1.27 0.47
CA PHE A 270 -21.34 0.22 1.40
C PHE A 270 -22.36 0.09 2.53
N VAL A 271 -22.32 -1.03 3.25
CA VAL A 271 -23.20 -1.28 4.39
C VAL A 271 -22.39 -1.79 5.58
N TYR A 272 -22.70 -1.28 6.77
CA TYR A 272 -22.07 -1.70 8.01
C TYR A 272 -23.02 -1.60 9.21
N LYS A 273 -22.64 -2.17 10.34
CA LYS A 273 -23.35 -2.04 11.61
C LYS A 273 -22.54 -1.15 12.56
N THR A 274 -23.20 -0.21 13.22
CA THR A 274 -22.57 0.64 14.23
C THR A 274 -21.96 -0.17 15.38
N LYS A 275 -20.88 0.33 16.02
CA LYS A 275 -20.25 -0.27 17.22
C LYS A 275 -21.29 -0.56 18.32
N SER A 276 -22.30 0.30 18.46
CA SER A 276 -23.42 0.11 19.39
C SER A 276 -24.35 -1.06 19.05
N LYS A 277 -24.17 -1.71 17.88
CA LYS A 277 -25.02 -2.77 17.32
C LYS A 277 -26.49 -2.35 17.13
N LYS A 278 -26.78 -1.05 17.28
CA LYS A 278 -28.14 -0.49 17.21
C LYS A 278 -28.60 -0.26 15.79
N TYR A 279 -27.71 0.19 14.89
CA TYR A 279 -28.07 0.58 13.55
C TYR A 279 -27.29 -0.20 12.50
N ILE A 280 -27.98 -0.57 11.41
CA ILE A 280 -27.38 -0.88 10.13
C ILE A 280 -27.34 0.42 9.33
N VAL A 281 -26.22 0.70 8.70
CA VAL A 281 -25.97 1.96 8.01
C VAL A 281 -25.62 1.65 6.56
N ILE A 282 -26.32 2.27 5.62
CA ILE A 282 -25.89 2.40 4.23
C ILE A 282 -25.13 3.71 4.12
N GLY A 283 -23.90 3.66 3.61
CA GLY A 283 -23.12 4.84 3.23
C GLY A 283 -22.97 4.91 1.73
N SER A 284 -23.09 6.12 1.18
CA SER A 284 -22.71 6.47 -0.18
C SER A 284 -21.67 7.57 -0.12
N SER A 285 -20.53 7.39 -0.79
CA SER A 285 -19.45 8.36 -0.78
C SER A 285 -18.81 8.54 -2.15
N SER A 286 -18.49 9.77 -2.47
CA SER A 286 -17.56 10.18 -3.52
C SER A 286 -16.30 10.80 -2.88
N THR A 287 -15.39 11.31 -3.67
CA THR A 287 -14.18 12.01 -3.18
C THR A 287 -14.51 13.22 -2.30
N LEU A 288 -15.61 13.92 -2.55
CA LEU A 288 -15.94 15.21 -1.91
C LEU A 288 -17.28 15.23 -1.17
N SER A 289 -18.03 14.13 -1.12
CA SER A 289 -19.37 14.14 -0.56
C SER A 289 -19.74 12.82 0.06
N SER A 290 -20.54 12.84 1.12
CA SER A 290 -21.05 11.65 1.81
C SER A 290 -22.56 11.76 2.04
N GLU A 291 -23.23 10.61 2.03
CA GLU A 291 -24.61 10.46 2.47
C GLU A 291 -24.74 9.16 3.27
N TYR A 292 -25.49 9.19 4.36
CA TYR A 292 -25.77 7.99 5.17
C TYR A 292 -27.27 7.79 5.34
N GLN A 293 -27.67 6.51 5.38
CA GLN A 293 -29.01 6.08 5.75
C GLN A 293 -28.92 5.08 6.88
N ILE A 294 -29.85 5.12 7.81
CA ILE A 294 -29.85 4.29 9.02
C ILE A 294 -31.11 3.44 9.12
N LEU A 295 -30.95 2.23 9.66
CA LEU A 295 -32.02 1.29 9.96
C LEU A 295 -31.77 0.68 11.35
N ASP A 296 -32.80 0.59 12.21
CA ASP A 296 -32.67 -0.15 13.47
C ASP A 296 -32.39 -1.63 13.20
N ALA A 297 -31.25 -2.13 13.67
CA ALA A 297 -30.77 -3.49 13.41
C ALA A 297 -31.69 -4.59 13.97
N ASN A 298 -32.64 -4.24 14.88
CA ASN A 298 -33.63 -5.17 15.41
C ASN A 298 -34.89 -5.28 14.53
N THR A 299 -35.06 -4.35 13.59
CA THR A 299 -36.22 -4.32 12.68
C THR A 299 -35.82 -4.25 11.21
N PRO A 300 -35.11 -5.30 10.69
CA PRO A 300 -34.47 -5.25 9.37
C PRO A 300 -35.43 -5.17 8.18
N ASN A 301 -36.75 -5.31 8.43
CA ASN A 301 -37.79 -5.22 7.41
C ASN A 301 -38.38 -3.81 7.27
N GLN A 302 -37.97 -2.86 8.10
CA GLN A 302 -38.34 -1.45 7.95
C GLN A 302 -37.47 -0.78 6.86
N PRO A 303 -37.94 0.34 6.27
CA PRO A 303 -37.13 1.09 5.33
C PRO A 303 -35.96 1.82 6.03
N PHE A 304 -34.88 1.98 5.30
CA PHE A 304 -33.80 2.88 5.69
C PHE A 304 -34.27 4.34 5.71
N LYS A 305 -33.74 5.14 6.63
CA LYS A 305 -34.02 6.57 6.74
C LYS A 305 -32.75 7.36 6.45
N ILE A 306 -32.85 8.37 5.60
CA ILE A 306 -31.75 9.29 5.32
C ILE A 306 -31.36 9.99 6.65
N PHE A 307 -30.05 9.96 6.96
CA PHE A 307 -29.48 10.62 8.12
C PHE A 307 -29.39 12.15 7.89
N GLN A 308 -28.78 12.53 6.79
CA GLN A 308 -28.68 13.89 6.26
C GLN A 308 -28.69 13.80 4.72
N PRO A 309 -29.57 14.52 4.03
CA PRO A 309 -29.58 14.56 2.57
C PRO A 309 -28.21 14.99 1.99
N ARG A 310 -27.88 14.42 0.86
CA ARG A 310 -26.63 14.71 0.13
C ARG A 310 -26.49 16.18 -0.21
N GLU A 311 -25.30 16.72 0.01
CA GLU A 311 -24.87 18.04 -0.45
C GLU A 311 -23.47 17.92 -1.04
N ARG A 312 -23.26 18.51 -2.22
CA ARG A 312 -21.92 18.51 -2.82
C ARG A 312 -20.95 19.29 -1.94
N GLY A 313 -19.82 18.67 -1.63
CA GLY A 313 -18.78 19.23 -0.79
C GLY A 313 -18.99 19.02 0.70
N LEU A 314 -20.12 18.43 1.13
CA LEU A 314 -20.32 18.02 2.53
C LEU A 314 -19.80 16.58 2.72
N GLU A 315 -18.68 16.48 3.40
CA GLU A 315 -18.09 15.23 3.84
C GLU A 315 -18.42 15.01 5.32
N TYR A 316 -18.86 13.81 5.68
CA TYR A 316 -19.06 13.45 7.07
C TYR A 316 -19.05 11.94 7.30
N SER A 317 -18.76 11.52 8.51
CA SER A 317 -18.95 10.15 9.00
C SER A 317 -19.72 10.15 10.31
N ILE A 318 -20.38 9.02 10.64
CA ILE A 318 -21.25 8.92 11.81
C ILE A 318 -20.84 7.78 12.73
N ALA A 319 -20.85 8.05 14.05
CA ALA A 319 -20.70 7.04 15.09
C ALA A 319 -21.86 7.19 16.10
N HIS A 320 -22.52 6.08 16.46
CA HIS A 320 -23.63 6.09 17.41
C HIS A 320 -23.19 5.64 18.79
N TYR A 321 -23.53 6.45 19.80
CA TYR A 321 -23.36 6.09 21.19
C TYR A 321 -24.56 6.59 22.04
N GLU A 322 -25.18 5.71 22.79
CA GLU A 322 -26.36 5.95 23.66
C GLU A 322 -27.53 6.65 22.96
N THR A 323 -27.69 7.94 23.18
CA THR A 323 -28.81 8.75 22.66
C THR A 323 -28.41 9.68 21.54
N SER A 324 -27.15 9.63 21.10
CA SER A 324 -26.58 10.60 20.18
C SER A 324 -25.79 9.96 19.06
N PHE A 325 -25.67 10.68 17.96
CA PHE A 325 -24.65 10.46 16.94
C PHE A 325 -23.54 11.51 17.08
N TYR A 326 -22.32 11.07 16.88
CA TYR A 326 -21.11 11.87 16.79
C TYR A 326 -20.68 11.90 15.31
N ILE A 327 -20.36 13.08 14.81
CA ILE A 327 -20.20 13.33 13.37
C ILE A 327 -18.87 14.04 13.15
N VAL A 328 -17.94 13.38 12.50
CA VAL A 328 -16.73 14.03 11.97
C VAL A 328 -17.10 14.64 10.63
N THR A 329 -16.89 15.94 10.42
CA THR A 329 -17.39 16.64 9.25
C THR A 329 -16.58 17.91 8.90
N ASN A 330 -16.62 18.28 7.61
CA ASN A 330 -16.12 19.56 7.11
C ASN A 330 -17.18 20.67 7.06
N LYS A 331 -18.33 20.48 7.71
CA LYS A 331 -19.45 21.44 7.75
C LYS A 331 -18.96 22.83 8.17
N ASP A 332 -19.57 23.87 7.56
CA ASP A 332 -19.28 25.28 7.82
C ASP A 332 -17.83 25.70 7.48
N GLY A 333 -17.22 25.05 6.47
CA GLY A 333 -15.87 25.36 6.02
C GLY A 333 -14.75 24.80 6.89
N ALA A 334 -15.05 23.81 7.74
CA ALA A 334 -14.06 23.13 8.58
C ALA A 334 -13.15 22.22 7.72
N THR A 335 -12.19 22.80 6.99
CA THR A 335 -11.35 22.09 6.02
C THR A 335 -10.59 20.91 6.63
N ASN A 336 -10.08 21.05 7.85
CA ASN A 336 -9.43 19.99 8.61
C ASN A 336 -10.39 19.19 9.48
N PHE A 337 -11.67 19.23 9.15
CA PHE A 337 -12.77 18.58 9.89
C PHE A 337 -12.93 19.08 11.32
N LYS A 338 -14.07 18.76 11.89
CA LYS A 338 -14.44 18.98 13.29
C LYS A 338 -15.35 17.86 13.78
N LEU A 339 -15.52 17.72 15.08
CA LEU A 339 -16.45 16.79 15.68
C LEU A 339 -17.73 17.52 16.09
N MET A 340 -18.85 17.03 15.59
CA MET A 340 -20.18 17.51 15.97
C MET A 340 -20.99 16.37 16.60
N LYS A 341 -22.09 16.74 17.27
CA LYS A 341 -23.01 15.82 17.94
C LYS A 341 -24.46 16.18 17.65
N THR A 342 -25.32 15.15 17.53
CA THR A 342 -26.78 15.35 17.38
C THR A 342 -27.54 14.26 18.13
N PRO A 343 -28.77 14.54 18.67
CA PRO A 343 -29.66 13.50 19.15
C PRO A 343 -30.04 12.50 18.07
N LYS A 344 -30.16 11.21 18.42
CA LYS A 344 -30.41 10.11 17.47
C LYS A 344 -31.73 10.25 16.66
N ASP A 345 -32.68 11.05 17.13
CA ASP A 345 -33.96 11.33 16.48
C ASP A 345 -34.02 12.68 15.78
N LYS A 346 -32.89 13.41 15.76
CA LYS A 346 -32.73 14.72 15.10
C LYS A 346 -31.47 14.73 14.24
N THR A 347 -31.42 13.85 13.23
CA THR A 347 -30.22 13.61 12.46
C THR A 347 -29.84 14.70 11.42
N PRO A 348 -30.77 15.53 10.84
CA PRO A 348 -30.38 16.57 9.89
C PRO A 348 -29.42 17.61 10.48
N LYS A 349 -28.55 18.13 9.59
CA LYS A 349 -27.36 18.95 9.94
C LYS A 349 -27.66 20.26 10.69
N GLU A 350 -28.88 20.79 10.62
CA GLU A 350 -29.30 21.95 11.38
C GLU A 350 -29.35 21.71 12.89
N ASN A 351 -29.36 20.43 13.32
CA ASN A 351 -29.35 20.01 14.70
C ASN A 351 -27.95 19.65 15.23
N TRP A 352 -26.92 19.68 14.35
CA TRP A 352 -25.57 19.33 14.74
C TRP A 352 -24.93 20.46 15.53
N VAL A 353 -24.40 20.17 16.70
CA VAL A 353 -23.68 21.12 17.56
C VAL A 353 -22.23 20.70 17.70
N ASP A 354 -21.33 21.66 17.79
CA ASP A 354 -19.90 21.38 17.93
C ASP A 354 -19.60 20.68 19.28
N GLU A 355 -18.89 19.55 19.22
CA GLU A 355 -18.27 18.87 20.36
C GLU A 355 -16.78 19.20 20.44
N ILE A 356 -16.09 19.23 19.28
CA ILE A 356 -14.72 19.74 19.11
C ILE A 356 -14.73 20.64 17.90
N ALA A 357 -14.35 21.90 18.11
CA ALA A 357 -14.30 22.90 17.05
C ALA A 357 -13.16 22.64 16.04
N HIS A 358 -13.31 23.17 14.83
CA HIS A 358 -12.28 23.15 13.79
C HIS A 358 -10.99 23.84 14.25
N ARG A 359 -9.85 23.31 13.81
CA ARG A 359 -8.51 23.88 13.99
C ARG A 359 -7.77 23.87 12.66
N ASP A 360 -7.19 25.00 12.28
CA ASP A 360 -6.50 25.15 10.99
C ASP A 360 -5.22 24.32 10.89
N ASP A 361 -4.56 24.04 12.01
CA ASP A 361 -3.28 23.36 12.12
C ASP A 361 -3.39 21.87 12.54
N VAL A 362 -4.62 21.39 12.75
CA VAL A 362 -4.88 20.01 13.19
C VAL A 362 -5.97 19.37 12.32
N LEU A 363 -5.61 18.34 11.57
CA LEU A 363 -6.55 17.50 10.86
C LEU A 363 -7.16 16.47 11.83
N LEU A 364 -8.48 16.48 11.97
CA LEU A 364 -9.21 15.46 12.71
C LEU A 364 -9.47 14.26 11.79
N GLU A 365 -8.76 13.15 12.03
CA GLU A 365 -8.79 11.95 11.18
C GLU A 365 -9.89 10.96 11.59
N GLY A 366 -10.19 10.85 12.88
CA GLY A 366 -11.16 9.90 13.38
C GLY A 366 -11.49 10.03 14.87
N ILE A 367 -12.40 9.20 15.34
CA ILE A 367 -12.75 9.10 16.75
C ILE A 367 -12.94 7.64 17.18
N GLU A 368 -12.58 7.35 18.44
CA GLU A 368 -12.93 6.10 19.11
C GLU A 368 -13.69 6.42 20.42
N ILE A 369 -14.92 5.89 20.55
CA ILE A 369 -15.81 6.21 21.65
C ILE A 369 -15.78 5.10 22.70
N PHE A 370 -15.55 5.47 23.95
CA PHE A 370 -15.71 4.65 25.15
C PHE A 370 -16.75 5.26 26.09
N LYS A 371 -17.20 4.49 27.04
CA LYS A 371 -18.20 4.92 28.03
C LYS A 371 -17.75 6.18 28.78
N ASP A 372 -16.54 6.21 29.28
CA ASP A 372 -16.00 7.31 30.08
C ASP A 372 -15.08 8.25 29.28
N TYR A 373 -14.61 7.83 28.07
CA TYR A 373 -13.62 8.55 27.30
C TYR A 373 -13.99 8.69 25.81
N LEU A 374 -13.56 9.78 25.24
CA LEU A 374 -13.44 10.00 23.80
C LEU A 374 -11.96 10.03 23.44
N VAL A 375 -11.55 9.25 22.44
CA VAL A 375 -10.23 9.34 21.81
C VAL A 375 -10.43 9.96 20.45
N VAL A 376 -9.70 11.02 20.16
CA VAL A 376 -9.70 11.71 18.86
C VAL A 376 -8.36 11.44 18.19
N GLU A 377 -8.40 10.89 16.99
CA GLU A 377 -7.22 10.70 16.16
C GLU A 377 -7.01 11.96 15.33
N GLU A 378 -5.86 12.57 15.52
CA GLU A 378 -5.51 13.86 14.96
C GLU A 378 -4.16 13.79 14.23
N ARG A 379 -3.98 14.67 13.26
CA ARG A 379 -2.69 14.87 12.61
C ARG A 379 -2.30 16.34 12.67
N SER A 380 -1.12 16.62 13.19
CA SER A 380 -0.54 17.96 13.24
C SER A 380 0.93 17.92 12.92
N ASN A 381 1.41 18.86 12.12
CA ASN A 381 2.81 18.91 11.67
C ASN A 381 3.32 17.55 11.11
N GLY A 382 2.44 16.78 10.45
CA GLY A 382 2.74 15.50 9.83
C GLY A 382 2.84 14.30 10.79
N LEU A 383 2.48 14.45 12.05
CA LEU A 383 2.50 13.37 13.04
C LEU A 383 1.10 13.03 13.52
N ASN A 384 0.84 11.74 13.74
CA ASN A 384 -0.38 11.29 14.37
C ASN A 384 -0.37 11.60 15.86
N HIS A 385 -1.49 12.04 16.38
CA HIS A 385 -1.72 12.27 17.80
C HIS A 385 -3.00 11.55 18.23
N MET A 386 -3.01 11.04 19.43
CA MET A 386 -4.22 10.55 20.09
C MET A 386 -4.56 11.49 21.23
N HIS A 387 -5.60 12.28 21.02
CA HIS A 387 -6.13 13.21 22.02
C HIS A 387 -7.20 12.48 22.83
N ILE A 388 -6.94 12.28 24.12
CA ILE A 388 -7.80 11.52 25.03
C ILE A 388 -8.52 12.49 25.93
N LYS A 389 -9.84 12.44 25.93
CA LYS A 389 -10.71 13.32 26.70
C LYS A 389 -11.73 12.50 27.48
N ARG A 390 -11.86 12.76 28.77
CA ARG A 390 -12.94 12.22 29.57
C ARG A 390 -14.22 13.04 29.37
N TRP A 391 -15.38 12.40 29.28
CA TRP A 391 -16.65 13.09 29.01
C TRP A 391 -17.04 14.15 30.04
N ASP A 392 -16.63 13.97 31.28
CA ASP A 392 -16.87 14.94 32.37
C ASP A 392 -15.87 16.11 32.41
N ASN A 393 -14.96 16.19 31.44
CA ASN A 393 -13.87 17.15 31.33
C ASN A 393 -12.87 17.15 32.52
N SER A 394 -12.87 16.10 33.36
CA SER A 394 -11.93 15.99 34.48
C SER A 394 -10.50 15.61 34.04
N LYS A 395 -10.35 15.03 32.83
CA LYS A 395 -9.07 14.65 32.24
C LYS A 395 -9.08 14.94 30.74
N GLU A 396 -8.01 15.58 30.27
CA GLU A 396 -7.75 15.82 28.84
C GLU A 396 -6.25 15.87 28.61
N TYR A 397 -5.72 15.05 27.68
CA TYR A 397 -4.29 14.97 27.40
C TYR A 397 -4.03 14.28 26.08
N TYR A 398 -2.79 14.45 25.56
CA TYR A 398 -2.31 13.71 24.41
C TYR A 398 -1.48 12.50 24.84
N LEU A 399 -1.63 11.39 24.14
CA LEU A 399 -0.76 10.22 24.30
C LEU A 399 0.65 10.58 23.89
N PRO A 400 1.68 10.45 24.76
CA PRO A 400 3.05 10.86 24.43
C PRO A 400 3.75 9.86 23.52
N PHE A 401 4.45 10.38 22.49
CA PHE A 401 5.35 9.66 21.59
C PHE A 401 6.71 10.38 21.55
N ASP A 402 7.81 9.61 21.62
CA ASP A 402 9.16 10.15 21.86
C ASP A 402 10.04 10.18 20.59
N THR A 403 9.48 9.91 19.40
CA THR A 403 10.22 9.83 18.12
C THR A 403 9.83 10.94 17.16
N GLU A 404 10.78 11.39 16.31
CA GLU A 404 10.55 12.45 15.32
C GLU A 404 9.67 11.99 14.14
N THR A 405 9.66 10.66 13.87
CA THR A 405 8.91 10.06 12.78
C THR A 405 8.29 8.75 13.23
N TYR A 406 7.00 8.64 13.19
CA TYR A 406 6.25 7.45 13.58
C TYR A 406 4.87 7.44 12.93
N GLY A 407 4.23 6.29 12.95
CA GLY A 407 2.79 6.13 12.73
C GLY A 407 2.16 5.47 13.95
N ALA A 408 1.02 5.99 14.37
CA ALA A 408 0.23 5.43 15.45
C ALA A 408 -1.26 5.60 15.15
N GLY A 409 -2.10 4.64 15.57
CA GLY A 409 -3.54 4.71 15.36
C GLY A 409 -4.29 3.71 16.25
N ALA A 410 -5.54 4.03 16.58
CA ALA A 410 -6.40 3.14 17.34
C ALA A 410 -6.61 1.82 16.57
N MET A 411 -6.57 0.71 17.28
CA MET A 411 -6.91 -0.61 16.73
C MET A 411 -8.38 -0.93 17.04
N SER A 412 -8.79 -2.17 16.79
CA SER A 412 -10.14 -2.60 17.14
C SER A 412 -10.37 -2.53 18.66
N ASN A 413 -11.29 -1.67 19.07
CA ASN A 413 -11.74 -1.47 20.45
C ASN A 413 -13.26 -1.71 20.52
N PRO A 414 -13.75 -2.97 20.44
CA PRO A 414 -15.17 -3.26 20.26
C PRO A 414 -16.03 -3.00 21.53
N ASP A 415 -15.41 -2.91 22.69
CA ASP A 415 -16.09 -2.75 23.96
C ASP A 415 -16.13 -1.27 24.40
N PHE A 416 -17.35 -0.75 24.67
CA PHE A 416 -17.51 0.60 25.19
C PHE A 416 -17.10 0.73 26.67
N ASP A 417 -17.29 -0.32 27.48
CA ASP A 417 -17.03 -0.29 28.92
C ASP A 417 -15.53 -0.38 29.26
N SER A 418 -14.66 -0.48 28.26
CA SER A 418 -13.20 -0.57 28.46
C SER A 418 -12.61 0.78 28.87
N LEU A 419 -11.71 0.75 29.85
CA LEU A 419 -10.79 1.85 30.16
C LEU A 419 -9.46 1.71 29.39
N ILE A 420 -9.32 0.66 28.59
CA ILE A 420 -8.12 0.37 27.80
C ILE A 420 -8.33 0.79 26.35
N LEU A 421 -7.49 1.68 25.89
CA LEU A 421 -7.30 1.97 24.48
C LEU A 421 -6.23 1.03 23.91
N ARG A 422 -6.59 0.16 22.98
CA ARG A 422 -5.64 -0.60 22.20
C ARG A 422 -5.26 0.19 20.96
N TYR A 423 -3.96 0.38 20.74
CA TYR A 423 -3.44 1.08 19.58
C TYR A 423 -2.21 0.40 19.00
N GLY A 424 -1.97 0.64 17.70
CA GLY A 424 -0.76 0.26 16.99
C GLY A 424 0.26 1.38 17.01
N TYR A 425 1.55 1.04 17.05
CA TYR A 425 2.66 1.96 16.94
C TYR A 425 3.77 1.35 16.09
N SER A 426 4.38 2.15 15.24
CA SER A 426 5.60 1.79 14.50
C SER A 426 6.38 3.04 14.12
N SER A 427 7.68 2.88 13.83
CA SER A 427 8.49 3.93 13.21
C SER A 427 9.42 3.30 12.16
N LEU A 428 10.18 4.10 11.43
CA LEU A 428 11.14 3.54 10.44
C LEU A 428 12.20 2.61 11.08
N THR A 429 12.43 2.72 12.39
CA THR A 429 13.43 1.91 13.13
C THR A 429 12.81 0.97 14.15
N THR A 430 11.54 1.16 14.53
CA THR A 430 10.86 0.35 15.56
C THR A 430 9.81 -0.55 14.91
N PRO A 431 9.92 -1.88 15.06
CA PRO A 431 8.92 -2.83 14.58
C PRO A 431 7.52 -2.52 15.08
N SER A 432 6.52 -2.97 14.31
CA SER A 432 5.10 -2.77 14.67
C SER A 432 4.79 -3.36 16.04
N SER A 433 4.23 -2.54 16.91
CA SER A 433 3.87 -2.88 18.28
C SER A 433 2.39 -2.70 18.52
N ILE A 434 1.79 -3.59 19.29
CA ILE A 434 0.41 -3.49 19.78
C ILE A 434 0.47 -3.19 21.27
N ILE A 435 -0.16 -2.10 21.66
CA ILE A 435 -0.05 -1.52 23.00
C ILE A 435 -1.45 -1.31 23.58
N ASP A 436 -1.64 -1.77 24.80
CA ASP A 436 -2.79 -1.42 25.62
C ASP A 436 -2.42 -0.22 26.52
N PHE A 437 -3.23 0.81 26.46
CA PHE A 437 -3.08 2.03 27.25
C PHE A 437 -4.29 2.24 28.15
N ASN A 438 -4.08 2.23 29.46
CA ASN A 438 -5.13 2.55 30.41
C ASN A 438 -5.35 4.07 30.45
N MET A 439 -6.48 4.54 29.95
CA MET A 439 -6.81 5.96 29.83
C MET A 439 -6.98 6.67 31.18
N ASP A 440 -7.25 5.91 32.26
CA ASP A 440 -7.40 6.48 33.59
C ASP A 440 -6.06 6.61 34.33
N THR A 441 -5.24 5.56 34.33
CA THR A 441 -3.94 5.53 35.01
C THR A 441 -2.77 6.00 34.15
N GLN A 442 -2.97 6.12 32.83
CA GLN A 442 -1.95 6.42 31.81
C GLN A 442 -0.84 5.37 31.71
N GLN A 443 -1.09 4.16 32.18
CA GLN A 443 -0.14 3.05 32.09
C GLN A 443 -0.16 2.43 30.70
N LYS A 444 1.03 2.26 30.10
CA LYS A 444 1.26 1.54 28.85
C LYS A 444 1.68 0.10 29.13
N THR A 445 1.12 -0.83 28.36
CA THR A 445 1.54 -2.24 28.35
C THR A 445 1.74 -2.68 26.90
N VAL A 446 2.98 -2.97 26.51
CA VAL A 446 3.27 -3.54 25.19
C VAL A 446 2.83 -5.02 25.23
N LEU A 447 1.83 -5.35 24.42
CA LEU A 447 1.30 -6.72 24.35
C LEU A 447 2.05 -7.57 23.34
N LYS A 448 2.47 -6.96 22.22
CA LYS A 448 3.20 -7.63 21.16
C LYS A 448 4.06 -6.60 20.42
N GLU A 449 5.29 -6.94 20.15
CA GLU A 449 6.15 -6.29 19.18
C GLU A 449 6.51 -7.32 18.13
N THR A 450 6.49 -6.94 16.85
CA THR A 450 6.85 -7.84 15.76
C THR A 450 8.30 -8.28 15.90
N GLU A 451 8.54 -9.58 16.06
CA GLU A 451 9.87 -10.15 16.13
C GLU A 451 10.52 -10.10 14.74
N VAL A 452 11.77 -9.66 14.67
CA VAL A 452 12.61 -9.69 13.47
C VAL A 452 13.63 -10.83 13.67
N LEU A 453 13.41 -11.94 12.99
CA LEU A 453 14.27 -13.14 13.07
C LEU A 453 15.42 -13.06 12.03
N GLY A 454 16.16 -14.13 11.86
CA GLY A 454 17.09 -14.37 10.74
C GLY A 454 18.25 -13.37 10.64
N GLY A 455 18.70 -12.80 11.75
CA GLY A 455 19.82 -11.87 11.74
C GLY A 455 20.07 -11.18 13.08
N SER A 456 20.98 -10.22 13.08
CA SER A 456 21.31 -9.41 14.25
C SER A 456 20.58 -8.05 14.20
N PHE A 457 19.27 -8.04 13.91
CA PHE A 457 18.53 -6.78 13.94
C PHE A 457 18.60 -6.14 15.32
N ASN A 458 19.08 -4.91 15.33
CA ASN A 458 19.04 -4.04 16.50
C ASN A 458 18.64 -2.66 16.01
N LYS A 459 17.51 -2.14 16.49
CA LYS A 459 17.01 -0.81 16.12
C LYS A 459 18.04 0.30 16.33
N ASP A 460 18.94 0.12 17.31
CA ASP A 460 19.99 1.10 17.61
C ASP A 460 21.09 1.18 16.55
N ASN A 461 21.13 0.26 15.60
CA ASN A 461 22.02 0.29 14.44
C ASN A 461 21.53 1.23 13.33
N TYR A 462 20.29 1.71 13.42
CA TYR A 462 19.68 2.56 12.41
C TYR A 462 19.34 3.93 12.98
N GLU A 463 19.28 4.91 12.12
CA GLU A 463 18.89 6.28 12.43
C GLU A 463 17.74 6.68 11.52
N SER A 464 16.70 7.27 12.09
CA SER A 464 15.62 7.90 11.34
C SER A 464 15.63 9.40 11.57
N LYS A 465 15.32 10.16 10.50
CA LYS A 465 15.27 11.63 10.54
C LYS A 465 14.08 12.12 9.74
N ARG A 466 13.57 13.28 10.13
CA ARG A 466 12.68 14.08 9.32
C ARG A 466 13.39 15.36 8.88
N ILE A 467 13.51 15.52 7.57
CA ILE A 467 14.12 16.70 6.95
C ILE A 467 13.10 17.42 6.07
N TRP A 468 13.41 18.63 5.66
CA TRP A 468 12.49 19.48 4.91
C TRP A 468 13.17 20.01 3.65
N ALA A 469 12.68 19.60 2.49
CA ALA A 469 13.05 20.20 1.22
C ALA A 469 12.23 21.49 1.00
N LYS A 470 12.83 22.45 0.30
CA LYS A 470 12.11 23.63 -0.14
C LYS A 470 11.81 23.50 -1.63
N ALA A 471 10.54 23.40 -1.98
CA ALA A 471 10.08 23.40 -3.36
C ALA A 471 10.30 24.78 -4.02
N GLU A 472 10.28 24.83 -5.35
CA GLU A 472 10.51 26.06 -6.13
C GLU A 472 9.50 27.17 -5.77
N ASP A 473 8.25 26.80 -5.49
CA ASP A 473 7.21 27.74 -5.04
C ASP A 473 7.35 28.18 -3.57
N GLY A 474 8.38 27.71 -2.88
CA GLY A 474 8.66 28.05 -1.48
C GLY A 474 8.04 27.09 -0.46
N THR A 475 7.21 26.15 -0.89
CA THR A 475 6.58 25.14 -0.03
C THR A 475 7.63 24.24 0.64
N LYS A 476 7.44 23.91 1.92
CA LYS A 476 8.33 23.01 2.67
C LYS A 476 7.79 21.59 2.60
N VAL A 477 8.45 20.71 1.85
CA VAL A 477 8.09 19.31 1.67
C VAL A 477 8.81 18.44 2.71
N PRO A 478 8.09 17.73 3.59
CA PRO A 478 8.73 16.85 4.58
C PRO A 478 9.23 15.57 3.92
N ILE A 479 10.36 15.06 4.40
CA ILE A 479 10.95 13.80 4.00
C ILE A 479 11.30 13.02 5.27
N SER A 480 10.70 11.84 5.45
CA SER A 480 11.08 10.90 6.51
C SER A 480 12.07 9.88 5.93
N MET A 481 13.22 9.70 6.57
CA MET A 481 14.28 8.84 6.05
C MET A 481 14.88 7.94 7.13
N VAL A 482 15.41 6.79 6.70
CA VAL A 482 16.12 5.83 7.57
C VAL A 482 17.35 5.29 6.86
N TYR A 483 18.41 5.08 7.65
CA TYR A 483 19.69 4.56 7.18
C TYR A 483 20.48 3.92 8.33
N LYS A 484 21.53 3.17 8.00
CA LYS A 484 22.42 2.56 8.99
C LYS A 484 23.32 3.63 9.63
N LYS A 485 23.41 3.62 10.97
CA LYS A 485 24.26 4.60 11.70
C LYS A 485 25.71 4.55 11.25
N GLY A 486 26.34 5.72 11.22
CA GLY A 486 27.75 5.86 10.86
C GLY A 486 28.03 5.93 9.36
N MET A 487 27.01 5.93 8.51
CA MET A 487 27.18 6.19 7.07
C MET A 487 27.71 7.60 6.83
N LYS A 488 28.64 7.73 5.88
CA LYS A 488 29.14 9.04 5.44
C LYS A 488 28.14 9.64 4.45
N MET A 489 27.80 10.89 4.62
CA MET A 489 26.93 11.63 3.70
C MET A 489 27.80 12.44 2.72
N ASP A 490 28.45 11.74 1.77
CA ASP A 490 29.40 12.29 0.81
C ASP A 490 28.91 12.21 -0.65
N GLY A 491 27.66 11.85 -0.87
CA GLY A 491 27.01 11.75 -2.18
C GLY A 491 27.15 10.39 -2.87
N SER A 492 27.83 9.42 -2.26
CA SER A 492 28.07 8.09 -2.83
C SER A 492 27.07 7.03 -2.39
N ASN A 493 26.15 7.36 -1.46
CA ASN A 493 25.21 6.36 -0.94
C ASN A 493 24.07 6.09 -1.93
N PRO A 494 23.72 4.83 -2.17
CA PRO A 494 22.47 4.49 -2.86
C PRO A 494 21.26 4.94 -2.03
N PHE A 495 20.29 5.56 -2.69
CA PHE A 495 19.17 6.22 -2.04
C PHE A 495 17.87 5.87 -2.76
N LEU A 496 16.94 5.21 -2.08
CA LEU A 496 15.61 4.92 -2.59
C LEU A 496 14.59 5.89 -2.00
N MET A 497 13.97 6.72 -2.86
CA MET A 497 12.90 7.63 -2.48
C MET A 497 11.54 7.09 -2.96
N TYR A 498 10.62 6.94 -2.02
CA TYR A 498 9.25 6.51 -2.27
C TYR A 498 8.27 7.67 -2.09
N ALA A 499 7.23 7.72 -2.93
CA ALA A 499 6.07 8.58 -2.69
C ALA A 499 4.81 8.03 -3.38
N TYR A 500 3.63 8.57 -2.98
CA TYR A 500 2.34 8.27 -3.57
C TYR A 500 1.66 9.53 -4.15
N GLY A 501 1.25 10.47 -3.28
CA GLY A 501 0.86 11.83 -3.65
C GLY A 501 -0.53 11.98 -4.28
N SER A 502 -1.52 11.19 -3.89
CA SER A 502 -2.90 11.26 -4.41
C SER A 502 -3.91 10.83 -3.36
N TYR A 503 -5.19 11.19 -3.58
CA TYR A 503 -6.36 10.81 -2.76
C TYR A 503 -6.30 11.26 -1.30
N GLY A 504 -5.45 12.20 -0.95
CA GLY A 504 -5.19 12.52 0.45
C GLY A 504 -4.50 11.37 1.22
N ALA A 505 -4.02 10.34 0.52
CA ALA A 505 -3.36 9.21 1.16
C ALA A 505 -2.05 9.64 1.84
N THR A 506 -1.93 9.36 3.12
CA THR A 506 -0.72 9.64 3.90
C THR A 506 0.10 8.38 4.03
N ILE A 507 1.34 8.44 3.59
CA ILE A 507 2.30 7.35 3.74
C ILE A 507 3.09 7.57 5.02
N ASP A 508 2.65 6.94 6.09
CA ASP A 508 3.32 7.07 7.39
C ASP A 508 4.61 6.25 7.47
N PRO A 509 5.58 6.68 8.29
CA PRO A 509 6.91 6.09 8.36
C PRO A 509 6.94 4.81 9.20
N TYR A 510 6.37 3.72 8.67
CA TYR A 510 6.35 2.41 9.32
C TYR A 510 7.63 1.59 9.07
N PHE A 511 7.92 0.69 10.01
CA PHE A 511 8.95 -0.32 9.90
C PHE A 511 8.66 -1.34 8.78
N SER A 512 9.72 -1.83 8.15
CA SER A 512 9.64 -2.92 7.18
C SER A 512 10.82 -3.87 7.35
N THR A 513 10.53 -5.16 7.55
CA THR A 513 11.54 -6.22 7.64
C THR A 513 12.26 -6.44 6.30
N THR A 514 11.55 -6.27 5.18
CA THR A 514 12.13 -6.40 3.84
C THR A 514 13.12 -5.29 3.55
N ARG A 515 12.83 -4.07 3.98
CA ARG A 515 13.69 -2.89 3.79
C ARG A 515 15.08 -3.06 4.42
N LEU A 516 15.21 -3.88 5.47
CA LEU A 516 16.51 -4.19 6.08
C LEU A 516 17.51 -4.75 5.06
N SER A 517 17.05 -5.47 4.05
CA SER A 517 17.92 -5.99 2.97
C SER A 517 18.60 -4.88 2.18
N LEU A 518 17.95 -3.74 2.00
CA LEU A 518 18.57 -2.56 1.38
C LEU A 518 19.42 -1.78 2.39
N LEU A 519 18.91 -1.52 3.59
CA LEU A 519 19.62 -0.75 4.62
C LEU A 519 20.95 -1.40 5.02
N ASP A 520 20.96 -2.74 5.14
CA ASP A 520 22.17 -3.48 5.50
C ASP A 520 23.22 -3.50 4.39
N ARG A 521 22.80 -3.23 3.15
CA ARG A 521 23.68 -3.05 1.98
C ARG A 521 24.00 -1.58 1.67
N GLY A 522 23.75 -0.68 2.62
CA GLY A 522 24.18 0.71 2.55
C GLY A 522 23.19 1.66 1.85
N PHE A 523 21.96 1.23 1.58
CA PHE A 523 20.93 2.14 1.09
C PHE A 523 20.43 3.07 2.18
N ILE A 524 20.08 4.28 1.76
CA ILE A 524 19.18 5.18 2.48
C ILE A 524 17.78 4.98 1.90
N PHE A 525 16.76 4.80 2.73
CA PHE A 525 15.37 4.81 2.30
C PHE A 525 14.67 6.06 2.79
N ALA A 526 13.84 6.67 1.94
CA ALA A 526 13.08 7.85 2.30
C ALA A 526 11.65 7.82 1.74
N ILE A 527 10.75 8.48 2.46
CA ILE A 527 9.38 8.80 2.03
C ILE A 527 9.31 10.31 1.85
N ALA A 528 9.05 10.76 0.62
CA ALA A 528 8.73 12.15 0.35
C ALA A 528 7.23 12.39 0.55
N HIS A 529 6.87 13.21 1.56
CA HIS A 529 5.48 13.50 1.88
C HIS A 529 4.96 14.67 1.03
N ILE A 530 4.84 14.44 -0.26
CA ILE A 530 4.48 15.42 -1.29
C ILE A 530 3.01 15.80 -1.25
N ARG A 531 2.65 16.95 -1.86
CA ARG A 531 1.26 17.38 -2.03
C ARG A 531 0.46 16.36 -2.84
N GLY A 532 -0.85 16.27 -2.56
CA GLY A 532 -1.75 15.23 -3.04
C GLY A 532 -2.02 14.14 -2.02
N GLY A 533 -1.11 13.92 -1.03
CA GLY A 533 -1.43 13.33 0.26
C GLY A 533 -1.99 14.38 1.22
N GLN A 534 -2.29 14.02 2.48
CA GLN A 534 -2.71 15.00 3.49
C GLN A 534 -1.84 14.99 4.76
N TYR A 535 -0.53 14.73 4.58
CA TYR A 535 0.45 14.66 5.65
C TYR A 535 0.51 15.94 6.49
N LEU A 536 0.32 17.11 5.87
CA LEU A 536 0.25 18.42 6.55
C LEU A 536 -1.18 18.98 6.63
N GLY A 537 -2.20 18.13 6.62
CA GLY A 537 -3.60 18.52 6.68
C GLY A 537 -4.30 18.55 5.30
N ARG A 538 -5.57 18.91 5.28
CA ARG A 538 -6.41 18.85 4.09
C ARG A 538 -5.94 19.76 2.97
N SER A 539 -5.41 20.94 3.28
CA SER A 539 -4.85 21.87 2.27
C SER A 539 -3.72 21.23 1.46
N TRP A 540 -2.94 20.33 2.07
CA TRP A 540 -1.86 19.58 1.41
C TRP A 540 -2.38 18.67 0.31
N TYR A 541 -3.55 18.08 0.51
CA TYR A 541 -4.28 17.30 -0.49
C TYR A 541 -4.87 18.21 -1.59
N GLU A 542 -5.58 19.26 -1.20
CA GLU A 542 -6.23 20.17 -2.14
C GLU A 542 -5.23 20.87 -3.08
N ASP A 543 -3.99 21.06 -2.64
CA ASP A 543 -2.91 21.64 -3.43
C ASP A 543 -2.16 20.62 -4.32
N GLY A 544 -2.59 19.37 -4.34
CA GLY A 544 -1.99 18.30 -5.15
C GLY A 544 -2.97 17.53 -6.02
N LYS A 545 -4.20 18.03 -6.25
CA LYS A 545 -5.21 17.38 -7.10
C LYS A 545 -5.77 18.33 -8.16
N LEU A 546 -6.58 17.78 -9.08
CA LEU A 546 -7.23 18.55 -10.16
C LEU A 546 -6.22 19.44 -10.89
N LEU A 547 -6.53 20.73 -11.09
CA LEU A 547 -5.66 21.68 -11.78
C LEU A 547 -4.38 22.06 -11.02
N LYS A 548 -4.14 21.46 -9.84
CA LYS A 548 -2.91 21.61 -9.06
C LYS A 548 -2.07 20.34 -9.01
N LYS A 549 -2.46 19.29 -9.73
CA LYS A 549 -1.80 17.97 -9.71
C LYS A 549 -0.31 18.02 -9.99
N LYS A 550 0.16 18.93 -10.82
CA LYS A 550 1.60 19.09 -11.13
C LYS A 550 2.45 19.41 -9.91
N ASN A 551 1.88 20.00 -8.85
CA ASN A 551 2.61 20.24 -7.60
C ASN A 551 3.12 18.95 -6.98
N THR A 552 2.38 17.83 -7.11
CA THR A 552 2.84 16.50 -6.68
C THR A 552 4.17 16.12 -7.32
N PHE A 553 4.30 16.35 -8.62
CA PHE A 553 5.49 15.97 -9.40
C PHE A 553 6.67 16.89 -9.11
N THR A 554 6.43 18.21 -9.04
CA THR A 554 7.48 19.19 -8.74
C THR A 554 8.00 19.04 -7.31
N ASP A 555 7.13 18.77 -6.33
CA ASP A 555 7.55 18.48 -4.95
C ASP A 555 8.52 17.29 -4.87
N PHE A 556 8.24 16.20 -5.60
CA PHE A 556 9.11 15.03 -5.61
C PHE A 556 10.46 15.31 -6.29
N ILE A 557 10.43 16.04 -7.41
CA ILE A 557 11.66 16.48 -8.11
C ILE A 557 12.51 17.37 -7.20
N ASP A 558 11.91 18.31 -6.49
CA ASP A 558 12.61 19.24 -5.61
C ASP A 558 13.12 18.55 -4.34
N ALA A 559 12.36 17.57 -3.81
CA ALA A 559 12.85 16.67 -2.75
C ALA A 559 14.08 15.87 -3.22
N SER A 560 14.06 15.36 -4.44
CA SER A 560 15.19 14.64 -5.06
C SER A 560 16.43 15.54 -5.21
N LYS A 561 16.27 16.73 -5.75
CA LYS A 561 17.35 17.73 -5.84
C LYS A 561 17.91 18.10 -4.46
N TYR A 562 17.02 18.23 -3.47
CA TYR A 562 17.44 18.58 -2.11
C TYR A 562 18.33 17.50 -1.47
N VAL A 563 17.99 16.22 -1.56
CA VAL A 563 18.81 15.16 -0.97
C VAL A 563 20.17 15.02 -1.66
N ILE A 564 20.24 15.27 -2.98
CA ILE A 564 21.50 15.36 -3.73
C ILE A 564 22.33 16.56 -3.24
N ALA A 565 21.72 17.75 -3.17
CA ALA A 565 22.41 18.97 -2.75
C ALA A 565 22.93 18.90 -1.29
N LYS A 566 22.29 18.06 -0.46
CA LYS A 566 22.72 17.82 0.93
C LYS A 566 23.78 16.71 1.05
N GLY A 567 24.19 16.09 -0.05
CA GLY A 567 25.21 15.04 -0.06
C GLY A 567 24.73 13.70 0.49
N TYR A 568 23.41 13.47 0.61
CA TYR A 568 22.90 12.16 0.98
C TYR A 568 23.16 11.14 -0.12
N THR A 569 23.10 11.56 -1.38
CA THR A 569 23.27 10.77 -2.60
C THR A 569 23.70 11.64 -3.76
N SER A 570 23.84 11.07 -4.95
CA SER A 570 23.97 11.77 -6.23
C SER A 570 23.02 11.19 -7.26
N ALA A 571 22.87 11.82 -8.41
CA ALA A 571 22.01 11.33 -9.50
C ALA A 571 22.38 9.90 -9.97
N ALA A 572 23.66 9.51 -9.83
CA ALA A 572 24.14 8.18 -10.15
C ALA A 572 23.70 7.08 -9.17
N HIS A 573 23.25 7.47 -7.99
CA HIS A 573 22.87 6.57 -6.88
C HIS A 573 21.46 6.85 -6.33
N LEU A 574 20.68 7.72 -7.01
CA LEU A 574 19.30 8.04 -6.62
C LEU A 574 18.32 7.17 -7.39
N TYR A 575 17.45 6.52 -6.66
CA TYR A 575 16.37 5.68 -7.15
C TYR A 575 15.02 6.23 -6.70
N ALA A 576 13.99 6.03 -7.53
CA ALA A 576 12.62 6.42 -7.20
C ALA A 576 11.68 5.20 -7.32
N GLN A 577 10.69 5.14 -6.44
CA GLN A 577 9.68 4.09 -6.46
C GLN A 577 8.29 4.66 -6.18
N GLY A 578 7.29 4.17 -6.92
CA GLY A 578 5.88 4.49 -6.69
C GLY A 578 4.97 3.51 -7.42
N GLY A 579 3.81 3.24 -6.82
CA GLY A 579 2.83 2.32 -7.39
C GLY A 579 1.47 2.98 -7.63
N SER A 580 0.67 2.48 -8.60
CA SER A 580 -0.68 2.98 -8.88
C SER A 580 -0.65 4.49 -9.24
N ALA A 581 -1.32 5.35 -8.49
CA ALA A 581 -1.17 6.81 -8.62
C ALA A 581 0.26 7.30 -8.31
N GLY A 582 1.01 6.61 -7.43
CA GLY A 582 2.46 6.82 -7.29
C GLY A 582 3.25 6.38 -8.53
N GLY A 583 2.71 5.47 -9.33
CA GLY A 583 3.23 5.11 -10.65
C GLY A 583 3.01 6.22 -11.69
N LEU A 584 1.88 6.94 -11.62
CA LEU A 584 1.69 8.21 -12.37
C LEU A 584 2.78 9.22 -12.01
N LEU A 585 3.09 9.36 -10.71
CA LEU A 585 4.19 10.20 -10.25
C LEU A 585 5.52 9.76 -10.91
N MET A 586 5.83 8.46 -10.91
CA MET A 586 7.06 7.95 -11.54
C MET A 586 7.10 8.26 -13.03
N GLY A 587 6.00 8.02 -13.76
CA GLY A 587 5.91 8.33 -15.18
C GLY A 587 6.07 9.83 -15.48
N ALA A 588 5.50 10.70 -14.65
CA ALA A 588 5.63 12.15 -14.81
C ALA A 588 7.07 12.63 -14.54
N VAL A 589 7.72 12.15 -13.48
CA VAL A 589 9.06 12.63 -13.11
C VAL A 589 10.14 12.15 -14.09
N VAL A 590 10.00 10.96 -14.70
CA VAL A 590 10.95 10.50 -15.74
C VAL A 590 10.80 11.28 -17.04
N ASN A 591 9.61 11.83 -17.32
CA ASN A 591 9.42 12.74 -18.45
C ASN A 591 10.00 14.15 -18.17
N LEU A 592 9.87 14.64 -16.93
CA LEU A 592 10.22 16.01 -16.54
C LEU A 592 11.70 16.16 -16.14
N ALA A 593 12.25 15.18 -15.45
CA ALA A 593 13.59 15.26 -14.86
C ALA A 593 14.36 13.92 -14.93
N PRO A 594 14.47 13.29 -16.11
CA PRO A 594 14.99 11.92 -16.26
C PRO A 594 16.44 11.74 -15.76
N LYS A 595 17.25 12.80 -15.77
CA LYS A 595 18.66 12.75 -15.38
C LYS A 595 18.92 12.80 -13.88
N LEU A 596 17.85 12.94 -13.07
CA LEU A 596 17.98 12.91 -11.61
C LEU A 596 18.10 11.50 -11.04
N TYR A 597 17.67 10.48 -11.79
CA TYR A 597 17.54 9.12 -11.28
C TYR A 597 18.42 8.15 -12.06
N ASN A 598 19.09 7.25 -11.34
CA ASN A 598 19.78 6.10 -11.93
C ASN A 598 18.76 5.01 -12.30
N GLY A 599 17.80 4.75 -11.44
CA GLY A 599 16.75 3.76 -11.69
C GLY A 599 15.39 4.15 -11.10
N VAL A 600 14.31 3.65 -11.72
CA VAL A 600 12.94 3.91 -11.31
C VAL A 600 12.14 2.61 -11.31
N ILE A 601 11.43 2.34 -10.20
CA ILE A 601 10.46 1.25 -10.09
C ILE A 601 9.05 1.85 -10.16
N ALA A 602 8.28 1.43 -11.16
CA ALA A 602 6.90 1.85 -11.36
C ALA A 602 5.98 0.62 -11.30
N SER A 603 5.30 0.43 -10.17
CA SER A 603 4.44 -0.74 -9.95
C SER A 603 3.00 -0.41 -10.29
N VAL A 604 2.37 -1.23 -11.14
CA VAL A 604 0.96 -1.06 -11.58
C VAL A 604 0.61 0.40 -11.92
N PRO A 605 1.43 1.11 -12.75
CA PRO A 605 1.43 2.55 -12.83
C PRO A 605 0.25 3.09 -13.66
N PHE A 606 -0.44 4.12 -13.14
CA PHE A 606 -1.48 4.87 -13.83
C PHE A 606 -0.86 5.88 -14.80
N VAL A 607 -0.58 5.47 -16.02
CA VAL A 607 0.27 6.23 -16.96
C VAL A 607 -0.41 6.68 -18.24
N ASP A 608 -1.60 6.16 -18.55
CA ASP A 608 -2.41 6.60 -19.71
C ASP A 608 -3.65 7.36 -19.27
N VAL A 609 -3.41 8.43 -18.51
CA VAL A 609 -4.43 9.17 -17.75
C VAL A 609 -5.58 9.65 -18.64
N VAL A 610 -5.27 10.22 -19.81
CA VAL A 610 -6.30 10.80 -20.68
C VAL A 610 -7.17 9.74 -21.30
N THR A 611 -6.61 8.63 -21.75
CA THR A 611 -7.37 7.53 -22.37
C THR A 611 -8.28 6.88 -21.33
N THR A 612 -7.75 6.57 -20.16
CA THR A 612 -8.52 5.94 -19.07
C THR A 612 -9.64 6.85 -18.57
N MET A 613 -9.34 8.15 -18.35
CA MET A 613 -10.36 9.07 -17.84
C MET A 613 -11.43 9.48 -18.87
N LEU A 614 -11.21 9.23 -20.16
CA LEU A 614 -12.22 9.40 -21.22
C LEU A 614 -13.16 8.22 -21.36
N ASP A 615 -12.85 7.08 -20.82
CA ASP A 615 -13.64 5.84 -20.92
C ASP A 615 -14.32 5.51 -19.58
N ASP A 616 -15.58 5.89 -19.45
CA ASP A 616 -16.41 5.67 -18.26
C ASP A 616 -16.78 4.19 -18.04
N THR A 617 -16.47 3.31 -18.99
CA THR A 617 -16.65 1.86 -18.84
C THR A 617 -15.49 1.20 -18.06
N ILE A 618 -14.35 1.88 -17.94
CA ILE A 618 -13.22 1.39 -17.15
C ILE A 618 -13.54 1.53 -15.64
N PRO A 619 -13.30 0.48 -14.85
CA PRO A 619 -13.48 0.56 -13.40
C PRO A 619 -12.78 1.77 -12.76
N LEU A 620 -13.45 2.42 -11.83
CA LEU A 620 -13.05 3.61 -11.07
C LEU A 620 -13.21 4.94 -11.80
N THR A 621 -13.14 5.02 -13.13
CA THR A 621 -13.07 6.28 -13.90
C THR A 621 -14.07 7.33 -13.44
N THR A 622 -15.38 6.99 -13.35
CA THR A 622 -16.41 7.96 -12.97
C THR A 622 -16.23 8.46 -11.53
N GLY A 623 -15.81 7.61 -10.62
CA GLY A 623 -15.54 7.96 -9.21
C GLY A 623 -14.31 8.84 -9.01
N GLU A 624 -13.45 8.98 -10.02
CA GLU A 624 -12.17 9.67 -9.93
C GLU A 624 -12.15 11.07 -10.55
N TYR A 625 -13.29 11.53 -11.09
CA TYR A 625 -13.37 12.88 -11.67
C TYR A 625 -13.09 13.99 -10.67
N ASP A 626 -13.33 13.78 -9.38
CA ASP A 626 -13.03 14.76 -8.33
C ASP A 626 -11.54 14.73 -7.87
N GLU A 627 -10.78 13.71 -8.28
CA GLU A 627 -9.33 13.64 -8.05
C GLU A 627 -8.54 14.18 -9.25
N TRP A 628 -8.85 13.71 -10.46
CA TRP A 628 -8.09 14.02 -11.68
C TRP A 628 -8.71 15.14 -12.51
N GLY A 629 -10.03 15.32 -12.41
CA GLY A 629 -10.85 16.16 -13.29
C GLY A 629 -11.63 15.29 -14.30
N ASN A 630 -12.72 15.86 -14.83
CA ASN A 630 -13.49 15.20 -15.89
C ASN A 630 -13.01 15.69 -17.26
N PRO A 631 -12.38 14.86 -18.12
CA PRO A 631 -11.85 15.27 -19.40
C PRO A 631 -12.93 15.61 -20.44
N ASN A 632 -14.23 15.43 -20.14
CA ASN A 632 -15.32 15.99 -20.92
C ASN A 632 -15.40 17.52 -20.81
N ASP A 633 -14.77 18.12 -19.79
CA ASP A 633 -14.45 19.53 -19.71
C ASP A 633 -13.06 19.76 -20.35
N GLU A 634 -12.98 20.69 -21.30
CA GLU A 634 -11.78 20.98 -22.08
C GLU A 634 -10.61 21.43 -21.18
N GLN A 635 -10.88 22.19 -20.10
CA GLN A 635 -9.85 22.66 -19.19
C GLN A 635 -9.13 21.47 -18.51
N TYR A 636 -9.91 20.51 -18.00
CA TYR A 636 -9.34 19.29 -17.37
C TYR A 636 -8.65 18.41 -18.39
N TYR A 637 -9.23 18.24 -19.59
CA TYR A 637 -8.61 17.48 -20.67
C TYR A 637 -7.22 18.00 -21.00
N GLN A 638 -7.09 19.30 -21.27
CA GLN A 638 -5.82 19.92 -21.62
C GLN A 638 -4.80 19.83 -20.47
N TYR A 639 -5.28 20.01 -19.24
CA TYR A 639 -4.42 19.91 -18.07
C TYR A 639 -3.91 18.48 -17.86
N MET A 640 -4.78 17.47 -17.90
CA MET A 640 -4.38 16.05 -17.84
C MET A 640 -3.39 15.69 -18.93
N LYS A 641 -3.68 16.05 -20.19
CA LYS A 641 -2.80 15.80 -21.34
C LYS A 641 -1.41 16.39 -21.09
N SER A 642 -1.31 17.53 -20.43
CA SER A 642 -0.05 18.22 -20.16
C SER A 642 0.86 17.51 -19.15
N TYR A 643 0.39 16.45 -18.47
CA TYR A 643 1.20 15.66 -17.54
C TYR A 643 1.06 14.15 -17.72
N SER A 644 0.05 13.65 -18.43
CA SER A 644 -0.17 12.22 -18.66
C SER A 644 1.12 11.57 -19.18
N PRO A 645 1.69 10.59 -18.46
CA PRO A 645 3.00 10.03 -18.81
C PRO A 645 3.08 9.50 -20.23
N TYR A 646 2.08 8.72 -20.66
CA TYR A 646 2.01 8.14 -21.99
C TYR A 646 2.02 9.21 -23.10
N ASP A 647 1.23 10.29 -22.91
CA ASP A 647 1.11 11.37 -23.88
C ASP A 647 2.36 12.26 -23.97
N ASN A 648 3.20 12.26 -22.93
CA ASN A 648 4.40 13.10 -22.83
C ASN A 648 5.72 12.34 -23.02
N VAL A 649 5.68 11.07 -23.45
CA VAL A 649 6.90 10.38 -23.89
C VAL A 649 7.45 11.05 -25.13
N LYS A 650 8.74 11.35 -25.13
CA LYS A 650 9.44 12.03 -26.22
C LYS A 650 10.85 11.46 -26.44
N ALA A 651 11.46 11.80 -27.56
CA ALA A 651 12.83 11.41 -27.85
C ALA A 651 13.81 12.10 -26.88
N GLN A 652 14.19 11.38 -25.80
CA GLN A 652 15.14 11.86 -24.79
C GLN A 652 15.77 10.67 -24.05
N TYR A 653 16.74 10.97 -23.18
CA TYR A 653 17.29 10.04 -22.20
C TYR A 653 16.21 9.67 -21.17
N TYR A 654 16.13 8.39 -20.78
CA TYR A 654 15.35 7.87 -19.66
C TYR A 654 16.25 7.07 -18.72
N PRO A 655 16.00 7.05 -17.39
CA PRO A 655 16.77 6.21 -16.45
C PRO A 655 16.53 4.72 -16.71
N ASN A 656 17.25 3.86 -16.01
CA ASN A 656 16.90 2.45 -15.94
C ASN A 656 15.50 2.29 -15.31
N MET A 657 14.65 1.43 -15.87
CA MET A 657 13.27 1.33 -15.43
C MET A 657 12.82 -0.12 -15.26
N PHE A 658 12.17 -0.38 -14.14
CA PHE A 658 11.47 -1.63 -13.88
C PHE A 658 9.98 -1.34 -13.67
N VAL A 659 9.17 -1.80 -14.61
CA VAL A 659 7.71 -1.60 -14.63
C VAL A 659 7.05 -2.94 -14.37
N THR A 660 6.11 -2.98 -13.41
CA THR A 660 5.36 -4.20 -13.09
C THR A 660 3.87 -3.99 -13.25
N THR A 661 3.13 -5.04 -13.64
CA THR A 661 1.67 -5.00 -13.73
C THR A 661 1.06 -6.39 -13.56
N GLY A 662 -0.27 -6.45 -13.37
CA GLY A 662 -1.03 -7.70 -13.33
C GLY A 662 -2.06 -7.76 -14.44
N LEU A 663 -2.15 -8.89 -15.16
CA LEU A 663 -3.10 -9.08 -16.26
C LEU A 663 -4.56 -8.90 -15.81
N HIS A 664 -4.84 -9.23 -14.55
CA HIS A 664 -6.18 -9.13 -13.95
C HIS A 664 -6.44 -7.83 -13.20
N ASP A 665 -5.56 -6.83 -13.34
CA ASP A 665 -5.73 -5.56 -12.65
C ASP A 665 -7.07 -4.91 -13.00
N SER A 666 -7.82 -4.55 -11.95
CA SER A 666 -9.15 -3.93 -12.03
C SER A 666 -9.17 -2.50 -11.48
N GLN A 667 -8.00 -1.92 -11.21
CA GLN A 667 -7.85 -0.54 -10.74
C GLN A 667 -7.06 0.28 -11.74
N VAL A 668 -5.90 -0.22 -12.18
CA VAL A 668 -5.12 0.33 -13.29
C VAL A 668 -4.96 -0.78 -14.32
N GLN A 669 -5.54 -0.60 -15.49
CA GLN A 669 -5.58 -1.66 -16.49
C GLN A 669 -4.16 -2.03 -16.96
N TYR A 670 -3.88 -3.33 -17.14
CA TYR A 670 -2.57 -3.85 -17.56
C TYR A 670 -2.03 -3.20 -18.83
N PHE A 671 -2.91 -2.75 -19.72
CA PHE A 671 -2.52 -2.16 -20.98
C PHE A 671 -1.88 -0.77 -20.84
N GLU A 672 -2.13 -0.04 -19.75
CA GLU A 672 -1.51 1.26 -19.52
C GLU A 672 0.02 1.15 -19.43
N PRO A 673 0.59 0.35 -18.49
CA PRO A 673 2.03 0.15 -18.48
C PRO A 673 2.57 -0.56 -19.72
N ALA A 674 1.84 -1.49 -20.34
CA ALA A 674 2.26 -2.18 -21.55
C ALA A 674 2.43 -1.19 -22.73
N LYS A 675 1.44 -0.34 -22.98
CA LYS A 675 1.50 0.75 -23.96
C LYS A 675 2.62 1.73 -23.66
N TRP A 676 2.77 2.11 -22.40
CA TRP A 676 3.79 3.06 -21.98
C TRP A 676 5.20 2.53 -22.24
N VAL A 677 5.48 1.28 -21.89
CA VAL A 677 6.76 0.61 -22.15
C VAL A 677 7.04 0.52 -23.66
N ALA A 678 6.05 0.12 -24.47
CA ALA A 678 6.18 0.08 -25.92
C ALA A 678 6.57 1.46 -26.50
N ARG A 679 5.91 2.53 -26.06
CA ARG A 679 6.18 3.89 -26.49
C ARG A 679 7.52 4.44 -25.99
N LEU A 680 7.91 4.10 -24.77
CA LEU A 680 9.24 4.45 -24.25
C LEU A 680 10.36 3.80 -25.08
N ARG A 681 10.25 2.51 -25.43
CA ARG A 681 11.23 1.81 -26.26
C ARG A 681 11.37 2.41 -27.64
N GLU A 682 10.27 2.86 -28.20
CA GLU A 682 10.29 3.53 -29.50
C GLU A 682 11.09 4.85 -29.48
N LEU A 683 10.98 5.61 -28.37
CA LEU A 683 11.41 7.01 -28.34
C LEU A 683 12.65 7.27 -27.47
N LYS A 684 13.03 6.36 -26.56
CA LYS A 684 14.21 6.56 -25.72
C LYS A 684 15.49 6.65 -26.58
N THR A 685 16.44 7.48 -26.15
CA THR A 685 17.69 7.74 -26.88
C THR A 685 18.94 7.23 -26.16
N ASP A 686 18.76 6.45 -25.13
CA ASP A 686 19.78 5.86 -24.26
C ASP A 686 19.78 4.33 -24.37
N ASP A 687 20.78 3.68 -23.78
CA ASP A 687 20.90 2.21 -23.68
C ASP A 687 20.50 1.65 -22.33
N ASN A 688 19.89 2.46 -21.44
CA ASN A 688 19.43 2.02 -20.13
C ASN A 688 18.35 0.93 -20.25
N VAL A 689 18.35 0.02 -19.31
CA VAL A 689 17.38 -1.09 -19.30
C VAL A 689 15.96 -0.59 -19.06
N LEU A 690 15.01 -1.19 -19.76
CA LEU A 690 13.58 -0.96 -19.57
C LEU A 690 12.88 -2.32 -19.55
N PHE A 691 12.42 -2.72 -18.38
CA PHE A 691 11.74 -3.99 -18.15
C PHE A 691 10.25 -3.79 -17.91
N LEU A 692 9.46 -4.72 -18.43
CA LEU A 692 8.06 -4.95 -18.07
C LEU A 692 7.93 -6.37 -17.55
N ASP A 693 7.50 -6.54 -16.30
CA ASP A 693 7.18 -7.84 -15.69
C ASP A 693 5.66 -7.90 -15.42
N VAL A 694 4.99 -8.85 -16.06
CA VAL A 694 3.54 -9.00 -16.01
C VAL A 694 3.18 -10.24 -15.20
N ASN A 695 2.52 -10.05 -14.06
CA ASN A 695 1.93 -11.19 -13.34
C ASN A 695 0.66 -11.64 -14.07
N MET A 696 0.73 -12.78 -14.76
CA MET A 696 -0.37 -13.28 -15.59
C MET A 696 -1.58 -13.82 -14.77
N ASP A 697 -1.38 -14.10 -13.48
CA ASP A 697 -2.38 -14.69 -12.57
C ASP A 697 -2.96 -13.71 -11.55
N ALA A 698 -2.39 -12.50 -11.44
CA ALA A 698 -2.77 -11.54 -10.42
C ALA A 698 -3.25 -10.20 -11.00
N GLY A 699 -3.86 -9.38 -10.14
CA GLY A 699 -4.28 -8.01 -10.44
C GLY A 699 -3.47 -6.99 -9.65
N HIS A 700 -4.12 -5.87 -9.27
CA HIS A 700 -3.48 -4.69 -8.66
C HIS A 700 -2.67 -4.97 -7.39
N GLY A 701 -3.08 -5.94 -6.60
CA GLY A 701 -2.41 -6.29 -5.34
C GLY A 701 -1.22 -7.26 -5.49
N GLY A 702 -0.87 -7.67 -6.70
CA GLY A 702 0.17 -8.67 -6.95
C GLY A 702 -0.24 -10.09 -6.56
N ALA A 703 0.74 -10.95 -6.34
CA ALA A 703 0.55 -12.35 -5.99
C ALA A 703 -0.15 -12.53 -4.63
N SER A 704 -0.97 -13.57 -4.48
CA SER A 704 -1.58 -13.94 -3.21
C SER A 704 -0.67 -14.84 -2.38
N GLY A 705 -0.80 -14.77 -1.05
CA GLY A 705 0.07 -15.49 -0.12
C GLY A 705 1.23 -14.63 0.40
N ARG A 706 1.54 -14.77 1.69
CA ARG A 706 2.53 -13.89 2.37
C ARG A 706 3.97 -14.06 1.86
N PHE A 707 4.31 -15.22 1.29
CA PHE A 707 5.66 -15.47 0.77
C PHE A 707 5.77 -15.19 -0.73
N GLU A 708 4.71 -15.38 -1.51
CA GLU A 708 4.74 -15.07 -2.93
C GLU A 708 4.98 -13.55 -3.17
N ALA A 709 4.35 -12.69 -2.38
CA ALA A 709 4.60 -11.24 -2.43
C ALA A 709 6.06 -10.85 -2.14
N LEU A 710 6.80 -11.65 -1.34
CA LEU A 710 8.23 -11.40 -1.10
C LEU A 710 9.10 -11.66 -2.33
N LYS A 711 8.68 -12.53 -3.25
CA LYS A 711 9.39 -12.76 -4.51
C LYS A 711 9.32 -11.53 -5.42
N GLU A 712 8.17 -10.83 -5.42
CA GLU A 712 8.03 -9.56 -6.14
C GLU A 712 8.96 -8.49 -5.55
N VAL A 713 9.02 -8.36 -4.21
CA VAL A 713 9.97 -7.46 -3.54
C VAL A 713 11.43 -7.84 -3.83
N ALA A 714 11.75 -9.13 -3.94
CA ALA A 714 13.09 -9.60 -4.26
C ALA A 714 13.52 -9.18 -5.67
N LYS A 715 12.60 -9.16 -6.65
CA LYS A 715 12.85 -8.63 -7.99
C LYS A 715 13.16 -7.12 -7.96
N ASP A 716 12.34 -6.34 -7.23
CA ASP A 716 12.55 -4.90 -7.04
C ASP A 716 13.94 -4.61 -6.47
N TYR A 717 14.31 -5.33 -5.41
CA TYR A 717 15.57 -5.10 -4.73
C TYR A 717 16.77 -5.60 -5.55
N ALA A 718 16.63 -6.73 -6.24
CA ALA A 718 17.67 -7.21 -7.13
C ALA A 718 17.95 -6.22 -8.27
N PHE A 719 16.92 -5.58 -8.84
CA PHE A 719 17.08 -4.52 -9.83
C PHE A 719 17.90 -3.33 -9.30
N LEU A 720 17.58 -2.84 -8.09
CA LEU A 720 18.31 -1.73 -7.49
C LEU A 720 19.78 -2.10 -7.17
N LEU A 721 19.97 -3.28 -6.59
CA LEU A 721 21.28 -3.76 -6.15
C LEU A 721 22.19 -4.12 -7.33
N ASP A 722 21.63 -4.64 -8.43
CA ASP A 722 22.38 -4.91 -9.65
C ASP A 722 22.90 -3.63 -10.30
N LEU A 723 22.10 -2.56 -10.34
CA LEU A 723 22.54 -1.24 -10.81
C LEU A 723 23.67 -0.63 -9.95
N GLU A 724 23.72 -0.97 -8.67
CA GLU A 724 24.82 -0.59 -7.75
C GLU A 724 25.97 -1.62 -7.74
N GLN A 725 25.90 -2.67 -8.56
CA GLN A 725 26.88 -3.77 -8.61
C GLN A 725 27.06 -4.48 -7.25
N ILE A 726 26.00 -4.55 -6.47
CA ILE A 726 25.94 -5.25 -5.17
C ILE A 726 25.29 -6.62 -5.38
N SER A 727 26.06 -7.68 -5.24
CA SER A 727 25.63 -9.06 -5.50
C SER A 727 25.50 -9.93 -4.24
N LYS A 728 25.76 -9.40 -3.04
CA LYS A 728 25.69 -10.11 -1.75
C LYS A 728 25.16 -9.20 -0.64
#